data_6f83006de34872634d12be13e5e74bd1
#
_entry.id   6f83006de34872634d12be13e5e74bd1
#
_cell.length_a   1.000
_cell.length_b   1.000
_cell.length_c   1.000
_cell.angle_alpha   90.00
_cell.angle_beta   90.00
_cell.angle_gamma   90.00
#
_symmetry.space_group_name_H-M   'P 1'
#
loop_
_entity.id
_entity.type
_entity.pdbx_description
1 polymer ?
#
loop_
_entity_poly.entity_id
_entity_poly.type
_entity_poly.pdbx_seq_one_letter_code
_entity_poly.pdbx_strand_id
1 'polypeptide(L)'
;ILKTGSTNIISNILSKNGIAFKAANIDLTSSPSTGLNGTAIVDSLVYNGTRADSVNLVLKSENGHLNYDVAVVNNSDNEYPYRGTLTGTVLEKGITTDANVIDKHGKTAVAVGLIAAMDGDGIKMSVTSKNSILGYKSFAVNDSNFVYVGRDRRVSASMKLIAADGAGAQLYTDDNDTTSLQNITLGMHNFELGKLLTVLPFAPKISGVLNGDYHIIQTSKELTVSSDMTVSNMVYDDCPMGDVGVNMVYMPQGDGTHYVDALIAQNGNDVGQLSGTYDSKGKGSLDAKLSLDRFPLSFVNGFVPDKIIGLDGHGDGELTMKGSLDDLDIDGEVYLDSSHIYSEPYGVSMRFADDPVTIKNSKFVFENFEMFANNDQPLDIVGYLDFHNPSDMYIDTRMRATNFKLIDAKENARSTIYGDAYVNFYGGLKGYMDNLNMGGRLEVLGNTDMTYVMRDTPLSTDDTPDDLIKYTNFNDSTQDVVVRPSIKGMKMDLSVNIDEQAHIVAALNAEHSNYIDLIGGGDLTLHYDPTNEMTLRGRYTLNTGQMKYSLNMIPLRTFNIQEGSYIEFTGVPMNPTLSITATEDVKANYSSAGGNDRIVDFTAGVKLTGTLEAPGVTFIVDAPDDVEAQNDLNTKSEEEKGKIAITLLASGMYISNGKGGNYAMSGALASFMQN
;
A
#
# COMPACT_ATOMS: atom_id res chain seq x y z
N ILE A 1 -37.91 -7.54 28.48
CA ILE A 1 -37.72 -6.73 27.26
C ILE A 1 -36.69 -5.67 27.55
N LEU A 2 -35.64 -5.61 26.74
CA LEU A 2 -34.61 -4.58 26.77
C LEU A 2 -34.57 -3.89 25.41
N LYS A 3 -34.69 -2.56 25.37
CA LYS A 3 -34.54 -1.76 24.14
C LYS A 3 -33.57 -0.62 24.42
N THR A 4 -32.59 -0.49 23.55
CA THR A 4 -31.62 0.60 23.61
C THR A 4 -31.61 1.37 22.28
N GLY A 5 -31.31 2.67 22.33
CA GLY A 5 -31.10 3.51 21.16
C GLY A 5 -29.61 3.69 20.83
N SER A 6 -29.33 4.58 19.90
CA SER A 6 -27.97 4.90 19.43
C SER A 6 -27.03 5.51 20.48
N THR A 7 -27.59 6.11 21.55
CA THR A 7 -26.83 6.61 22.71
C THR A 7 -27.21 5.77 23.92
N ASN A 8 -26.46 4.66 24.13
CA ASN A 8 -26.79 3.78 25.26
C ASN A 8 -25.60 3.61 26.20
N ILE A 9 -25.91 3.67 27.50
CA ILE A 9 -24.93 3.53 28.57
C ILE A 9 -24.28 2.14 28.56
N ILE A 10 -25.02 1.12 28.14
CA ILE A 10 -24.55 -0.28 28.10
C ILE A 10 -23.42 -0.40 27.06
N SER A 11 -23.58 0.14 25.84
CA SER A 11 -22.53 0.16 24.83
C SER A 11 -21.29 0.90 25.31
N ASN A 12 -21.46 2.03 26.01
CA ASN A 12 -20.33 2.79 26.56
C ASN A 12 -19.58 2.05 27.67
N ILE A 13 -20.25 1.20 28.43
CA ILE A 13 -19.60 0.36 29.45
C ILE A 13 -18.84 -0.78 28.78
N LEU A 14 -19.44 -1.41 27.80
CA LEU A 14 -18.87 -2.55 27.08
C LEU A 14 -17.74 -2.15 26.13
N SER A 15 -17.70 -0.89 25.68
CA SER A 15 -16.62 -0.37 24.81
C SER A 15 -15.24 -0.46 25.46
N LYS A 16 -15.17 -0.41 26.81
CA LYS A 16 -13.91 -0.67 27.54
C LYS A 16 -13.36 -2.09 27.35
N ASN A 17 -14.20 -3.03 26.91
CA ASN A 17 -13.82 -4.40 26.58
C ASN A 17 -13.85 -4.66 25.06
N GLY A 18 -13.73 -3.63 24.23
CA GLY A 18 -13.73 -3.74 22.78
C GLY A 18 -15.10 -4.08 22.16
N ILE A 19 -16.21 -3.98 22.92
CA ILE A 19 -17.56 -4.28 22.45
C ILE A 19 -18.37 -2.99 22.36
N ALA A 20 -18.87 -2.65 21.18
CA ALA A 20 -19.79 -1.54 20.97
C ALA A 20 -20.95 -1.95 20.07
N PHE A 21 -22.10 -1.27 20.17
CA PHE A 21 -23.22 -1.49 19.27
C PHE A 21 -24.09 -0.23 19.19
N LYS A 22 -24.80 -0.08 18.08
CA LYS A 22 -25.65 1.10 17.83
C LYS A 22 -26.99 0.98 18.56
N ALA A 23 -27.66 -0.14 18.43
CA ALA A 23 -28.94 -0.39 19.09
C ALA A 23 -29.10 -1.89 19.40
N ALA A 24 -29.85 -2.20 20.42
CA ALA A 24 -30.25 -3.57 20.74
C ALA A 24 -31.73 -3.62 21.12
N ASN A 25 -32.43 -4.64 20.63
CA ASN A 25 -33.79 -4.97 20.97
C ASN A 25 -33.86 -6.43 21.39
N ILE A 26 -34.08 -6.67 22.65
CA ILE A 26 -34.12 -8.02 23.24
C ILE A 26 -35.47 -8.25 23.89
N ASP A 27 -36.20 -9.25 23.43
CA ASP A 27 -37.47 -9.68 23.97
C ASP A 27 -37.41 -11.17 24.25
N LEU A 28 -37.15 -11.53 25.48
CA LEU A 28 -37.03 -12.92 25.94
C LEU A 28 -38.03 -13.21 27.04
N THR A 29 -38.68 -14.34 26.94
CA THR A 29 -39.60 -14.89 27.94
C THR A 29 -39.17 -16.28 28.35
N SER A 30 -39.21 -16.55 29.63
CA SER A 30 -38.91 -17.90 30.17
C SER A 30 -39.96 -18.29 31.18
N SER A 31 -40.51 -19.49 31.03
CA SER A 31 -41.42 -20.09 32.01
C SER A 31 -41.28 -21.64 32.07
N PRO A 32 -41.61 -22.28 33.17
CA PRO A 32 -41.60 -23.73 33.29
C PRO A 32 -42.51 -24.46 32.26
N SER A 33 -43.57 -23.79 31.83
CA SER A 33 -44.55 -24.40 30.89
C SER A 33 -44.25 -24.16 29.41
N THR A 34 -43.58 -23.07 29.08
CA THR A 34 -43.32 -22.69 27.67
C THR A 34 -41.83 -22.69 27.31
N GLY A 35 -40.93 -22.92 28.30
CA GLY A 35 -39.50 -22.86 28.12
C GLY A 35 -39.00 -21.46 27.86
N LEU A 36 -37.87 -21.34 27.18
CA LEU A 36 -37.23 -20.09 26.79
C LEU A 36 -37.58 -19.72 25.33
N ASN A 37 -38.22 -18.57 25.13
CA ASN A 37 -38.62 -18.10 23.81
C ASN A 37 -38.33 -16.61 23.67
N GLY A 38 -38.02 -16.19 22.45
CA GLY A 38 -37.90 -14.77 22.13
C GLY A 38 -36.87 -14.47 21.06
N THR A 39 -36.58 -13.18 20.92
CA THR A 39 -35.69 -12.64 19.91
C THR A 39 -34.72 -11.61 20.50
N ALA A 40 -33.51 -11.55 19.96
CA ALA A 40 -32.58 -10.48 20.26
C ALA A 40 -31.96 -9.98 18.94
N ILE A 41 -32.08 -8.69 18.69
CA ILE A 41 -31.54 -8.04 17.49
C ILE A 41 -30.55 -6.97 17.97
N VAL A 42 -29.33 -7.01 17.45
CA VAL A 42 -28.28 -6.04 17.74
C VAL A 42 -27.80 -5.43 16.43
N ASP A 43 -27.92 -4.11 16.31
CA ASP A 43 -27.50 -3.34 15.13
C ASP A 43 -26.09 -2.80 15.32
N SER A 44 -25.28 -2.92 14.27
CA SER A 44 -23.90 -2.44 14.20
C SER A 44 -23.06 -2.86 15.41
N LEU A 45 -23.02 -4.17 15.66
CA LEU A 45 -22.14 -4.74 16.69
C LEU A 45 -20.68 -4.64 16.24
N VAL A 46 -19.85 -4.00 17.05
CA VAL A 46 -18.40 -3.92 16.85
C VAL A 46 -17.73 -4.73 17.96
N TYR A 47 -16.83 -5.62 17.57
CA TYR A 47 -15.98 -6.37 18.48
C TYR A 47 -14.52 -6.30 18.01
N ASN A 48 -13.64 -5.75 18.84
CA ASN A 48 -12.22 -5.52 18.52
C ASN A 48 -11.99 -4.90 17.13
N GLY A 49 -12.76 -3.87 16.79
CA GLY A 49 -12.66 -3.16 15.53
C GLY A 49 -13.48 -3.75 14.38
N THR A 50 -13.81 -5.04 14.42
CA THR A 50 -14.62 -5.69 13.36
C THR A 50 -16.11 -5.44 13.59
N ARG A 51 -16.80 -5.01 12.55
CA ARG A 51 -18.22 -4.67 12.57
C ARG A 51 -19.09 -5.76 11.94
N ALA A 52 -20.13 -6.17 12.69
CA ALA A 52 -21.29 -6.88 12.14
C ALA A 52 -22.47 -5.90 12.02
N ASP A 53 -23.04 -5.75 10.82
CA ASP A 53 -24.11 -4.76 10.61
C ASP A 53 -25.40 -5.10 11.33
N SER A 54 -25.76 -6.39 11.38
CA SER A 54 -26.90 -6.89 12.15
C SER A 54 -26.64 -8.28 12.68
N VAL A 55 -26.92 -8.48 13.96
CA VAL A 55 -26.92 -9.80 14.61
C VAL A 55 -28.32 -10.08 15.13
N ASN A 56 -28.91 -11.18 14.69
CA ASN A 56 -30.24 -11.63 15.07
C ASN A 56 -30.18 -12.99 15.74
N LEU A 57 -30.78 -13.13 16.92
CA LEU A 57 -30.95 -14.38 17.64
C LEU A 57 -32.42 -14.65 17.81
N VAL A 58 -32.88 -15.85 17.44
CA VAL A 58 -34.21 -16.37 17.71
C VAL A 58 -34.08 -17.63 18.57
N LEU A 59 -34.82 -17.64 19.67
CA LEU A 59 -34.91 -18.79 20.58
C LEU A 59 -36.35 -19.30 20.62
N LYS A 60 -36.54 -20.61 20.44
CA LYS A 60 -37.85 -21.26 20.47
C LYS A 60 -37.79 -22.56 21.18
N SER A 61 -38.48 -22.68 22.33
CA SER A 61 -38.68 -23.95 23.01
C SER A 61 -39.86 -24.66 22.42
N GLU A 62 -39.66 -25.87 21.94
CA GLU A 62 -40.67 -26.73 21.32
C GLU A 62 -40.38 -28.21 21.61
N ASN A 63 -41.41 -28.98 22.01
CA ASN A 63 -41.29 -30.41 22.31
C ASN A 63 -40.21 -30.78 23.36
N GLY A 64 -39.98 -29.90 24.34
CA GLY A 64 -38.98 -30.12 25.38
C GLY A 64 -37.53 -29.75 24.96
N HIS A 65 -37.33 -29.27 23.75
CA HIS A 65 -36.02 -28.82 23.23
C HIS A 65 -36.00 -27.32 22.98
N LEU A 66 -34.82 -26.73 23.07
CA LEU A 66 -34.58 -25.31 22.71
C LEU A 66 -33.95 -25.24 21.35
N ASN A 67 -34.68 -24.72 20.37
CA ASN A 67 -34.14 -24.37 19.06
C ASN A 67 -33.58 -22.98 19.08
N TYR A 68 -32.45 -22.76 18.39
CA TYR A 68 -31.84 -21.48 18.24
C TYR A 68 -31.49 -21.21 16.77
N ASP A 69 -31.60 -19.94 16.39
CA ASP A 69 -31.19 -19.43 15.08
C ASP A 69 -30.46 -18.12 15.33
N VAL A 70 -29.19 -18.08 14.96
CA VAL A 70 -28.34 -16.89 14.99
C VAL A 70 -28.01 -16.52 13.57
N ALA A 71 -28.33 -15.30 13.18
CA ALA A 71 -27.95 -14.76 11.86
C ALA A 71 -27.10 -13.52 12.02
N VAL A 72 -25.97 -13.48 11.35
CA VAL A 72 -25.13 -12.28 11.18
C VAL A 72 -25.24 -11.87 9.73
N VAL A 73 -25.63 -10.62 9.49
CA VAL A 73 -25.82 -10.09 8.14
C VAL A 73 -24.99 -8.83 7.99
N ASN A 74 -24.09 -8.86 7.01
CA ASN A 74 -23.29 -7.72 6.62
C ASN A 74 -23.69 -7.25 5.22
N ASN A 75 -23.71 -5.94 5.03
CA ASN A 75 -24.01 -5.31 3.74
C ASN A 75 -22.78 -5.35 2.82
N SER A 76 -22.97 -5.00 1.55
CA SER A 76 -21.90 -4.94 0.52
C SER A 76 -20.74 -4.00 0.88
N ASP A 77 -21.02 -2.97 1.68
CA ASP A 77 -20.05 -1.93 2.08
C ASP A 77 -19.28 -2.29 3.35
N ASN A 78 -19.55 -3.48 3.92
CA ASN A 78 -18.81 -3.99 5.06
C ASN A 78 -17.49 -4.61 4.59
N GLU A 79 -16.45 -4.51 5.40
CA GLU A 79 -15.17 -5.16 5.15
C GLU A 79 -15.32 -6.69 4.95
N TYR A 80 -16.30 -7.29 5.68
CA TYR A 80 -16.66 -8.71 5.58
C TYR A 80 -18.10 -8.89 5.08
N PRO A 81 -18.37 -8.78 3.78
CA PRO A 81 -19.73 -8.77 3.23
C PRO A 81 -20.31 -10.19 3.12
N TYR A 82 -20.44 -10.86 4.26
CA TYR A 82 -20.97 -12.20 4.39
C TYR A 82 -22.28 -12.22 5.16
N ARG A 83 -23.11 -13.24 4.87
CA ARG A 83 -24.24 -13.64 5.70
C ARG A 83 -23.90 -14.97 6.36
N GLY A 84 -23.74 -14.95 7.67
CA GLY A 84 -23.56 -16.15 8.49
C GLY A 84 -24.85 -16.57 9.19
N THR A 85 -25.15 -17.87 9.22
CA THR A 85 -26.24 -18.41 10.03
C THR A 85 -25.73 -19.59 10.86
N LEU A 86 -26.19 -19.68 12.10
CA LEU A 86 -25.91 -20.77 13.01
C LEU A 86 -27.24 -21.24 13.60
N THR A 87 -27.74 -22.36 13.11
CA THR A 87 -29.02 -22.94 13.53
C THR A 87 -28.82 -24.25 14.26
N GLY A 88 -29.65 -24.55 15.20
CA GLY A 88 -29.53 -25.84 15.91
C GLY A 88 -30.55 -26.04 17.03
N THR A 89 -30.35 -27.14 17.76
CA THR A 89 -31.22 -27.57 18.82
C THR A 89 -30.42 -28.00 20.05
N VAL A 90 -30.78 -27.51 21.20
CA VAL A 90 -30.27 -27.98 22.48
C VAL A 90 -31.13 -29.16 22.88
N LEU A 91 -30.50 -30.35 22.94
CA LEU A 91 -31.07 -31.62 23.36
C LEU A 91 -30.88 -31.83 24.87
N GLU A 92 -31.49 -32.84 25.44
CA GLU A 92 -31.31 -33.20 26.86
C GLU A 92 -29.84 -33.43 27.24
N LYS A 93 -29.07 -34.08 26.36
CA LYS A 93 -27.66 -34.44 26.59
C LYS A 93 -26.70 -33.90 25.52
N GLY A 94 -27.09 -32.87 24.78
CA GLY A 94 -26.24 -32.43 23.69
C GLY A 94 -26.78 -31.21 22.95
N ILE A 95 -26.10 -30.88 21.85
CA ILE A 95 -26.44 -29.77 20.97
C ILE A 95 -26.19 -30.19 19.52
N THR A 96 -27.09 -29.83 18.63
CA THR A 96 -26.86 -29.89 17.19
C THR A 96 -26.65 -28.44 16.67
N THR A 97 -25.82 -28.29 15.68
CA THR A 97 -25.51 -26.99 15.11
C THR A 97 -25.23 -27.11 13.61
N ASP A 98 -25.93 -26.36 12.80
CA ASP A 98 -25.65 -26.19 11.38
C ASP A 98 -25.15 -24.76 11.14
N ALA A 99 -23.87 -24.64 10.75
CA ALA A 99 -23.24 -23.40 10.40
C ALA A 99 -23.24 -23.20 8.88
N ASN A 100 -23.68 -22.04 8.40
CA ASN A 100 -23.66 -21.70 6.99
C ASN A 100 -23.20 -20.24 6.81
N VAL A 101 -22.26 -20.03 5.88
CA VAL A 101 -21.75 -18.69 5.51
C VAL A 101 -21.87 -18.54 3.99
N ILE A 102 -22.54 -17.48 3.57
CA ILE A 102 -22.79 -17.15 2.17
C ILE A 102 -22.17 -15.78 1.87
N ASP A 103 -21.47 -15.68 0.76
CA ASP A 103 -20.89 -14.41 0.30
C ASP A 103 -21.90 -13.47 -0.38
N LYS A 104 -21.43 -12.28 -0.74
CA LYS A 104 -22.25 -11.25 -1.42
C LYS A 104 -22.80 -11.69 -2.80
N HIS A 105 -22.24 -12.74 -3.39
CA HIS A 105 -22.67 -13.29 -4.67
C HIS A 105 -23.64 -14.47 -4.52
N GLY A 106 -24.00 -14.82 -3.28
CA GLY A 106 -24.88 -15.94 -2.97
C GLY A 106 -24.21 -17.32 -2.99
N LYS A 107 -22.86 -17.35 -3.05
CA LYS A 107 -22.09 -18.59 -3.04
C LYS A 107 -21.80 -19.02 -1.61
N THR A 108 -22.02 -20.30 -1.31
CA THR A 108 -21.73 -20.89 0.01
C THR A 108 -20.22 -21.01 0.21
N ALA A 109 -19.72 -20.34 1.23
CA ALA A 109 -18.31 -20.35 1.62
C ALA A 109 -18.03 -21.38 2.73
N VAL A 110 -18.98 -21.55 3.67
CA VAL A 110 -18.94 -22.55 4.72
C VAL A 110 -20.31 -23.20 4.86
N ALA A 111 -20.36 -24.51 4.96
CA ALA A 111 -21.55 -25.25 5.36
C ALA A 111 -21.13 -26.52 6.12
N VAL A 112 -21.36 -26.56 7.43
CA VAL A 112 -20.96 -27.66 8.31
C VAL A 112 -22.03 -27.90 9.34
N GLY A 113 -22.49 -29.16 9.44
CA GLY A 113 -23.36 -29.61 10.50
C GLY A 113 -22.56 -30.36 11.59
N LEU A 114 -22.79 -30.05 12.83
CA LEU A 114 -22.12 -30.63 14.00
C LEU A 114 -23.13 -31.16 15.01
N ILE A 115 -22.77 -32.20 15.71
CA ILE A 115 -23.42 -32.64 16.92
C ILE A 115 -22.40 -32.84 18.03
N ALA A 116 -22.68 -32.29 19.20
CA ALA A 116 -21.94 -32.58 20.43
C ALA A 116 -22.90 -33.15 21.48
N ALA A 117 -22.60 -34.32 21.98
CA ALA A 117 -23.46 -34.99 22.97
C ALA A 117 -22.63 -35.65 24.05
N MET A 118 -23.23 -35.78 25.24
CA MET A 118 -22.67 -36.60 26.32
C MET A 118 -22.69 -38.07 25.88
N ASP A 119 -21.55 -38.74 25.99
CA ASP A 119 -21.37 -40.18 25.74
C ASP A 119 -20.55 -40.74 26.90
N GLY A 120 -21.22 -41.53 27.73
CA GLY A 120 -20.63 -41.96 29.00
C GLY A 120 -20.25 -40.77 29.91
N ASP A 121 -18.99 -40.74 30.31
CA ASP A 121 -18.43 -39.69 31.16
C ASP A 121 -17.79 -38.52 30.36
N GLY A 122 -17.88 -38.55 29.03
CA GLY A 122 -17.25 -37.53 28.17
C GLY A 122 -18.23 -36.90 27.20
N ILE A 123 -17.67 -36.09 26.31
CA ILE A 123 -18.38 -35.42 25.23
C ILE A 123 -17.89 -35.97 23.89
N LYS A 124 -18.82 -36.45 23.08
CA LYS A 124 -18.57 -36.90 21.73
C LYS A 124 -19.08 -35.84 20.74
N MET A 125 -18.21 -35.40 19.88
CA MET A 125 -18.52 -34.46 18.78
C MET A 125 -18.38 -35.21 17.45
N SER A 126 -19.28 -34.93 16.51
CA SER A 126 -19.23 -35.49 15.16
C SER A 126 -19.73 -34.48 14.13
N VAL A 127 -19.20 -34.57 12.94
CA VAL A 127 -19.73 -33.85 11.76
C VAL A 127 -20.91 -34.67 11.22
N THR A 128 -22.05 -34.02 11.10
CA THR A 128 -23.30 -34.69 10.65
C THR A 128 -23.51 -34.58 9.13
N SER A 129 -22.89 -33.55 8.49
CA SER A 129 -22.95 -33.36 7.06
C SER A 129 -22.06 -34.33 6.32
N LYS A 130 -22.59 -35.14 5.41
CA LYS A 130 -21.79 -36.05 4.57
C LYS A 130 -20.80 -35.31 3.69
N ASN A 131 -21.18 -34.10 3.24
CA ASN A 131 -20.32 -33.18 2.50
C ASN A 131 -20.33 -31.83 3.22
N SER A 132 -19.19 -31.48 3.78
CA SER A 132 -18.97 -30.15 4.39
C SER A 132 -18.33 -29.20 3.41
N ILE A 133 -18.74 -27.95 3.42
CA ILE A 133 -18.11 -26.91 2.61
C ILE A 133 -17.24 -26.05 3.52
N LEU A 134 -15.97 -25.92 3.19
CA LEU A 134 -15.00 -25.08 3.88
C LEU A 134 -14.21 -24.29 2.81
N GLY A 135 -14.23 -22.96 2.88
CA GLY A 135 -13.54 -22.10 1.91
C GLY A 135 -14.01 -22.35 0.46
N TYR A 136 -15.34 -22.43 0.23
CA TYR A 136 -15.98 -22.72 -1.07
C TYR A 136 -15.72 -24.12 -1.64
N LYS A 137 -15.00 -24.98 -0.93
CA LYS A 137 -14.63 -26.33 -1.36
C LYS A 137 -15.42 -27.38 -0.59
N SER A 138 -15.92 -28.40 -1.29
CA SER A 138 -16.67 -29.51 -0.69
C SER A 138 -15.73 -30.63 -0.25
N PHE A 139 -15.88 -31.05 0.97
CA PHE A 139 -15.13 -32.15 1.58
C PHE A 139 -16.08 -33.27 1.99
N ALA A 140 -15.79 -34.49 1.56
CA ALA A 140 -16.44 -35.66 2.08
C ALA A 140 -15.91 -35.97 3.50
N VAL A 141 -16.81 -36.33 4.40
CA VAL A 141 -16.48 -36.68 5.79
C VAL A 141 -16.64 -38.21 5.97
N ASN A 142 -15.71 -38.82 6.69
CA ASN A 142 -15.83 -40.26 6.97
C ASN A 142 -17.08 -40.60 7.80
N ASP A 143 -17.75 -41.73 7.52
CA ASP A 143 -19.03 -42.09 8.12
C ASP A 143 -18.97 -42.27 9.65
N SER A 144 -17.84 -42.71 10.18
CA SER A 144 -17.61 -42.92 11.62
C SER A 144 -16.76 -41.80 12.23
N ASN A 145 -16.93 -40.55 11.78
CA ASN A 145 -16.17 -39.46 12.30
C ASN A 145 -16.56 -39.11 13.74
N PHE A 146 -15.56 -38.84 14.56
CA PHE A 146 -15.77 -38.34 15.91
C PHE A 146 -14.51 -37.67 16.50
N VAL A 147 -14.76 -36.85 17.51
CA VAL A 147 -13.79 -36.38 18.50
C VAL A 147 -14.46 -36.62 19.86
N TYR A 148 -13.87 -37.41 20.68
CA TYR A 148 -14.33 -37.70 22.04
C TYR A 148 -13.36 -37.11 23.05
N VAL A 149 -13.87 -36.38 24.02
CA VAL A 149 -13.12 -35.82 25.14
C VAL A 149 -13.66 -36.44 26.44
N GLY A 150 -12.85 -37.29 27.05
CA GLY A 150 -13.18 -37.92 28.32
C GLY A 150 -13.13 -36.97 29.50
N ARG A 151 -13.70 -37.36 30.65
CA ARG A 151 -13.65 -36.60 31.89
C ARG A 151 -12.23 -36.43 32.43
N ASP A 152 -11.34 -37.38 32.13
CA ASP A 152 -9.91 -37.36 32.40
C ASP A 152 -9.13 -36.45 31.42
N ARG A 153 -9.83 -35.78 30.52
CA ARG A 153 -9.31 -34.92 29.43
C ARG A 153 -8.58 -35.68 28.31
N ARG A 154 -8.64 -37.01 28.33
CA ARG A 154 -8.12 -37.80 27.24
C ARG A 154 -8.99 -37.59 25.99
N VAL A 155 -8.29 -37.34 24.84
CA VAL A 155 -8.91 -37.18 23.54
C VAL A 155 -8.76 -38.46 22.74
N SER A 156 -9.84 -38.92 22.12
CA SER A 156 -9.83 -39.95 21.09
C SER A 156 -10.53 -39.37 19.85
N ALA A 157 -9.92 -39.51 18.68
CA ALA A 157 -10.43 -38.89 17.47
C ALA A 157 -10.22 -39.73 16.22
N SER A 158 -11.20 -39.72 15.33
CA SER A 158 -11.11 -40.23 13.98
C SER A 158 -11.97 -39.39 13.05
N MET A 159 -11.41 -38.31 12.54
CA MET A 159 -12.12 -37.40 11.67
C MET A 159 -11.28 -37.15 10.41
N LYS A 160 -11.88 -37.30 9.24
CA LYS A 160 -11.23 -37.14 7.95
C LYS A 160 -12.12 -36.35 7.02
N LEU A 161 -11.58 -35.29 6.47
CA LEU A 161 -12.20 -34.40 5.48
C LEU A 161 -11.39 -34.53 4.19
N ILE A 162 -12.00 -34.99 3.09
CA ILE A 162 -11.31 -35.15 1.80
C ILE A 162 -12.14 -34.53 0.70
N ALA A 163 -11.51 -33.62 -0.09
CA ALA A 163 -12.07 -33.09 -1.31
C ALA A 163 -11.81 -34.00 -2.52
N ALA A 164 -12.53 -33.79 -3.62
CA ALA A 164 -12.43 -34.62 -4.82
C ALA A 164 -11.03 -34.59 -5.48
N ASP A 165 -10.26 -33.50 -5.26
CA ASP A 165 -8.88 -33.36 -5.75
C ASP A 165 -7.82 -33.92 -4.79
N GLY A 166 -8.23 -34.55 -3.72
CA GLY A 166 -7.34 -35.16 -2.71
C GLY A 166 -6.90 -34.20 -1.60
N ALA A 167 -7.27 -32.89 -1.68
CA ALA A 167 -7.01 -31.97 -0.57
C ALA A 167 -7.84 -32.36 0.66
N GLY A 168 -7.27 -32.15 1.86
CA GLY A 168 -8.02 -32.47 3.06
C GLY A 168 -7.29 -32.19 4.36
N ALA A 169 -8.02 -32.49 5.44
CA ALA A 169 -7.51 -32.46 6.80
C ALA A 169 -7.97 -33.74 7.53
N GLN A 170 -7.13 -34.21 8.42
CA GLN A 170 -7.44 -35.38 9.25
C GLN A 170 -7.01 -35.13 10.70
N LEU A 171 -7.88 -35.50 11.62
CA LEU A 171 -7.59 -35.49 13.05
C LEU A 171 -7.81 -36.90 13.55
N TYR A 172 -6.76 -37.51 14.07
CA TYR A 172 -6.84 -38.90 14.59
C TYR A 172 -5.94 -39.10 15.80
N THR A 173 -6.26 -40.14 16.59
CA THR A 173 -5.45 -40.61 17.70
C THR A 173 -4.90 -41.97 17.38
N ASP A 174 -3.68 -42.31 17.85
CA ASP A 174 -3.11 -43.61 17.75
C ASP A 174 -3.56 -44.46 18.97
N ASP A 175 -4.66 -45.19 18.80
CA ASP A 175 -5.21 -46.05 19.87
C ASP A 175 -4.34 -47.30 20.18
N ASN A 176 -3.34 -47.60 19.32
CA ASN A 176 -2.39 -48.69 19.55
C ASN A 176 -1.21 -48.26 20.42
N ASP A 177 -1.00 -46.98 20.62
CA ASP A 177 0.02 -46.44 21.51
C ASP A 177 -0.42 -46.64 22.98
N THR A 178 0.10 -47.67 23.63
CA THR A 178 -0.15 -47.94 25.05
C THR A 178 0.82 -47.22 25.98
N THR A 179 1.81 -46.55 25.46
CA THR A 179 2.87 -45.85 26.23
C THR A 179 2.53 -44.41 26.52
N SER A 180 1.77 -43.79 25.64
CA SER A 180 1.32 -42.40 25.77
C SER A 180 -0.06 -42.29 26.41
N LEU A 181 -0.27 -41.23 27.21
CA LEU A 181 -1.59 -40.84 27.69
C LEU A 181 -2.43 -40.22 26.57
N GLN A 182 -1.79 -39.48 25.68
CA GLN A 182 -2.40 -38.96 24.46
C GLN A 182 -1.38 -39.01 23.31
N ASN A 183 -1.88 -39.33 22.12
CA ASN A 183 -1.14 -39.32 20.86
C ASN A 183 -2.10 -38.87 19.77
N ILE A 184 -2.08 -37.54 19.48
CA ILE A 184 -3.03 -36.86 18.59
C ILE A 184 -2.25 -36.34 17.40
N THR A 185 -2.74 -36.60 16.19
CA THR A 185 -2.21 -36.02 14.95
C THR A 185 -3.30 -35.23 14.24
N LEU A 186 -2.97 -34.01 13.88
CA LEU A 186 -3.72 -33.19 12.93
C LEU A 186 -2.89 -33.06 11.65
N GLY A 187 -3.28 -33.75 10.60
CA GLY A 187 -2.63 -33.66 9.27
C GLY A 187 -3.43 -32.78 8.32
N MET A 188 -2.73 -32.04 7.51
CA MET A 188 -3.30 -31.22 6.43
C MET A 188 -2.57 -31.51 5.11
N HIS A 189 -3.33 -31.69 4.05
CA HIS A 189 -2.79 -32.02 2.75
C HIS A 189 -3.45 -31.20 1.65
N ASN A 190 -2.65 -30.50 0.86
CA ASN A 190 -3.09 -29.60 -0.24
C ASN A 190 -4.22 -28.65 0.17
N PHE A 191 -4.13 -28.08 1.38
CA PHE A 191 -5.19 -27.27 1.97
C PHE A 191 -5.03 -25.79 1.56
N GLU A 192 -5.95 -25.28 0.74
CA GLU A 192 -5.91 -23.89 0.25
C GLU A 192 -6.30 -22.89 1.36
N LEU A 193 -5.33 -22.20 1.94
CA LEU A 193 -5.54 -21.25 3.05
C LEU A 193 -6.37 -20.04 2.65
N GLY A 194 -6.06 -19.41 1.51
CA GLY A 194 -6.68 -18.14 1.11
C GLY A 194 -8.20 -18.21 1.02
N LYS A 195 -8.75 -19.31 0.52
CA LYS A 195 -10.20 -19.48 0.39
C LYS A 195 -10.90 -19.67 1.75
N LEU A 196 -10.23 -20.27 2.71
CA LEU A 196 -10.78 -20.45 4.05
C LEU A 196 -10.65 -19.17 4.89
N LEU A 197 -9.47 -18.56 4.89
CA LEU A 197 -9.17 -17.42 5.75
C LEU A 197 -9.97 -16.16 5.35
N THR A 198 -10.30 -15.99 4.06
CA THR A 198 -11.15 -14.87 3.62
C THR A 198 -12.55 -14.84 4.21
N VAL A 199 -13.06 -15.99 4.70
CA VAL A 199 -14.39 -16.05 5.33
C VAL A 199 -14.35 -15.96 6.85
N LEU A 200 -13.16 -15.96 7.43
CA LEU A 200 -12.96 -15.82 8.87
C LEU A 200 -12.61 -14.37 9.20
N PRO A 201 -13.48 -13.63 9.90
CA PRO A 201 -13.13 -12.32 10.42
C PRO A 201 -11.92 -12.47 11.36
N PHE A 202 -11.05 -11.49 11.39
CA PHE A 202 -9.80 -11.47 12.17
C PHE A 202 -8.68 -12.42 11.68
N ALA A 203 -8.89 -13.18 10.62
CA ALA A 203 -7.82 -13.96 10.03
C ALA A 203 -6.84 -13.04 9.27
N PRO A 204 -5.53 -13.28 9.38
CA PRO A 204 -4.55 -12.54 8.58
C PRO A 204 -4.75 -12.84 7.09
N LYS A 205 -4.38 -11.91 6.23
CA LYS A 205 -4.45 -12.08 4.76
C LYS A 205 -3.32 -13.00 4.29
N ILE A 206 -3.48 -14.29 4.52
CA ILE A 206 -2.54 -15.33 4.10
C ILE A 206 -3.20 -16.18 3.02
N SER A 207 -2.48 -16.45 1.94
CA SER A 207 -2.85 -17.43 0.93
C SER A 207 -1.67 -18.37 0.66
N GLY A 208 -1.96 -19.49 0.00
CA GLY A 208 -1.01 -20.54 -0.29
C GLY A 208 -1.63 -21.92 -0.02
N VAL A 209 -0.86 -22.96 -0.28
CA VAL A 209 -1.26 -24.36 -0.08
C VAL A 209 -0.53 -24.95 1.11
N LEU A 210 -1.28 -25.24 2.18
CA LEU A 210 -0.75 -25.79 3.42
C LEU A 210 -0.66 -27.31 3.34
N ASN A 211 0.52 -27.82 3.67
CA ASN A 211 0.80 -29.24 3.87
C ASN A 211 1.55 -29.43 5.19
N GLY A 212 1.33 -30.54 5.85
CA GLY A 212 2.10 -30.98 7.01
C GLY A 212 1.27 -31.55 8.13
N ASP A 213 1.97 -31.92 9.19
CA ASP A 213 1.41 -32.59 10.35
C ASP A 213 1.71 -31.81 11.63
N TYR A 214 0.79 -31.91 12.56
CA TYR A 214 0.88 -31.35 13.90
C TYR A 214 0.61 -32.49 14.90
N HIS A 215 1.58 -32.78 15.75
CA HIS A 215 1.52 -33.91 16.71
C HIS A 215 1.49 -33.44 18.15
N ILE A 216 0.63 -34.01 18.95
CA ILE A 216 0.56 -33.79 20.39
C ILE A 216 0.73 -35.16 21.08
N ILE A 217 1.88 -35.36 21.72
CA ILE A 217 2.20 -36.57 22.43
C ILE A 217 2.35 -36.27 23.91
N GLN A 218 1.54 -36.88 24.74
CA GLN A 218 1.62 -36.78 26.20
C GLN A 218 1.95 -38.12 26.83
N THR A 219 3.01 -38.19 27.60
CA THR A 219 3.36 -39.29 28.46
C THR A 219 3.02 -38.96 29.92
N SER A 220 3.29 -39.90 30.85
CA SER A 220 3.17 -39.59 32.28
C SER A 220 4.18 -38.57 32.81
N LYS A 221 5.20 -38.22 32.02
CA LYS A 221 6.30 -37.32 32.40
C LYS A 221 6.36 -36.05 31.59
N GLU A 222 6.02 -36.13 30.32
CA GLU A 222 6.27 -35.09 29.33
C GLU A 222 5.06 -34.88 28.43
N LEU A 223 4.84 -33.65 28.02
CA LEU A 223 4.01 -33.28 26.89
C LEU A 223 4.92 -32.74 25.79
N THR A 224 4.80 -33.24 24.58
CA THR A 224 5.50 -32.73 23.40
C THR A 224 4.48 -32.35 22.37
N VAL A 225 4.64 -31.13 21.83
CA VAL A 225 3.91 -30.67 20.65
C VAL A 225 4.93 -30.41 19.56
N SER A 226 4.76 -31.03 18.41
CA SER A 226 5.64 -30.82 17.26
C SER A 226 4.83 -30.56 15.99
N SER A 227 5.42 -29.82 15.09
CA SER A 227 4.83 -29.59 13.77
C SER A 227 5.90 -29.64 12.69
N ASP A 228 5.49 -30.13 11.53
CA ASP A 228 6.22 -30.05 10.27
C ASP A 228 5.23 -29.50 9.22
N MET A 229 5.28 -28.20 8.99
CA MET A 229 4.28 -27.49 8.20
C MET A 229 4.96 -26.69 7.09
N THR A 230 4.42 -26.77 5.89
CA THR A 230 4.87 -25.96 4.75
C THR A 230 3.67 -25.31 4.06
N VAL A 231 3.78 -24.05 3.76
CA VAL A 231 2.85 -23.29 2.93
C VAL A 231 3.52 -23.00 1.60
N SER A 232 3.12 -23.71 0.56
CA SER A 232 3.65 -23.48 -0.78
C SER A 232 3.00 -22.26 -1.43
N ASN A 233 3.80 -21.48 -2.18
CA ASN A 233 3.39 -20.24 -2.80
C ASN A 233 2.68 -19.30 -1.81
N MET A 234 3.27 -19.15 -0.63
CA MET A 234 2.72 -18.30 0.42
C MET A 234 2.73 -16.84 -0.03
N VAL A 235 1.59 -16.19 0.15
CA VAL A 235 1.45 -14.73 0.02
C VAL A 235 0.89 -14.20 1.34
N TYR A 236 1.57 -13.22 1.93
CA TYR A 236 1.15 -12.55 3.15
C TYR A 236 0.89 -11.08 2.85
N ASP A 237 -0.32 -10.62 3.10
CA ASP A 237 -0.79 -9.24 2.80
C ASP A 237 -0.36 -8.75 1.41
N ASP A 238 -0.63 -9.57 0.37
CA ASP A 238 -0.27 -9.40 -1.04
C ASP A 238 1.25 -9.41 -1.35
N CYS A 239 2.13 -9.73 -0.37
CA CYS A 239 3.56 -9.92 -0.58
C CYS A 239 3.89 -11.39 -0.78
N PRO A 240 4.49 -11.78 -1.94
CA PRO A 240 4.94 -13.14 -2.16
C PRO A 240 6.07 -13.52 -1.20
N MET A 241 5.91 -14.62 -0.45
CA MET A 241 6.90 -15.15 0.50
C MET A 241 7.61 -16.41 -0.03
N GLY A 242 7.14 -16.97 -1.15
CA GLY A 242 7.62 -18.26 -1.66
C GLY A 242 7.06 -19.45 -0.87
N ASP A 243 7.79 -20.55 -0.85
CA ASP A 243 7.44 -21.74 -0.05
C ASP A 243 8.01 -21.57 1.35
N VAL A 244 7.16 -21.39 2.36
CA VAL A 244 7.56 -21.18 3.76
C VAL A 244 7.28 -22.41 4.58
N GLY A 245 8.34 -22.98 5.18
CA GLY A 245 8.27 -24.11 6.09
C GLY A 245 8.54 -23.69 7.54
N VAL A 246 7.83 -24.31 8.48
CA VAL A 246 8.08 -24.16 9.91
C VAL A 246 8.03 -25.54 10.59
N ASN A 247 9.18 -25.98 11.08
CA ASN A 247 9.31 -27.18 11.91
C ASN A 247 9.49 -26.74 13.36
N MET A 248 8.58 -27.14 14.21
CA MET A 248 8.57 -26.68 15.60
C MET A 248 8.46 -27.87 16.58
N VAL A 249 9.19 -27.74 17.67
CA VAL A 249 9.05 -28.61 18.86
C VAL A 249 8.81 -27.74 20.09
N TYR A 250 7.77 -28.06 20.83
CA TYR A 250 7.41 -27.41 22.08
C TYR A 250 7.21 -28.44 23.18
N MET A 251 7.95 -28.33 24.27
CA MET A 251 7.95 -29.28 25.40
C MET A 251 7.73 -28.54 26.72
N PRO A 252 6.50 -28.53 27.27
CA PRO A 252 6.26 -28.05 28.62
C PRO A 252 6.95 -28.93 29.66
N GLN A 253 7.64 -28.33 30.61
CA GLN A 253 8.23 -29.00 31.76
C GLN A 253 7.33 -28.90 32.97
N GLY A 254 7.45 -29.86 33.90
CA GLY A 254 6.59 -29.92 35.09
C GLY A 254 6.78 -28.75 36.08
N ASP A 255 7.86 -27.97 35.93
CA ASP A 255 8.18 -26.83 36.79
C ASP A 255 7.59 -25.50 36.28
N GLY A 256 6.88 -25.49 35.16
CA GLY A 256 6.30 -24.32 34.52
C GLY A 256 7.19 -23.66 33.47
N THR A 257 8.37 -24.22 33.20
CA THR A 257 9.19 -23.86 32.06
C THR A 257 8.77 -24.65 30.81
N HIS A 258 8.99 -24.09 29.63
CA HIS A 258 8.65 -24.70 28.36
C HIS A 258 9.83 -24.54 27.42
N TYR A 259 10.29 -25.61 26.84
CA TYR A 259 11.30 -25.57 25.79
C TYR A 259 10.63 -25.33 24.43
N VAL A 260 11.20 -24.45 23.64
CA VAL A 260 10.75 -24.14 22.26
C VAL A 260 11.96 -24.23 21.34
N ASP A 261 11.81 -24.98 20.26
CA ASP A 261 12.76 -24.98 19.13
C ASP A 261 11.94 -24.93 17.84
N ALA A 262 12.26 -23.99 16.96
CA ALA A 262 11.57 -23.79 15.70
C ALA A 262 12.55 -23.47 14.59
N LEU A 263 12.49 -24.23 13.51
CA LEU A 263 13.26 -24.02 12.30
C LEU A 263 12.35 -23.39 11.23
N ILE A 264 12.80 -22.30 10.65
CA ILE A 264 12.12 -21.59 9.56
C ILE A 264 12.85 -21.89 8.27
N ALA A 265 12.15 -22.34 7.27
CA ALA A 265 12.68 -22.59 5.94
C ALA A 265 11.98 -21.74 4.88
N GLN A 266 12.71 -21.35 3.85
CA GLN A 266 12.16 -20.74 2.64
C GLN A 266 12.68 -21.45 1.39
N ASN A 267 11.77 -21.84 0.51
CA ASN A 267 12.09 -22.55 -0.74
C ASN A 267 13.01 -23.78 -0.51
N GLY A 268 12.82 -24.46 0.63
CA GLY A 268 13.57 -25.65 1.00
C GLY A 268 14.94 -25.41 1.65
N ASN A 269 15.30 -24.14 1.92
CA ASN A 269 16.51 -23.79 2.65
C ASN A 269 16.16 -23.31 4.06
N ASP A 270 16.93 -23.76 5.05
CA ASP A 270 16.79 -23.26 6.41
C ASP A 270 17.33 -21.83 6.50
N VAL A 271 16.47 -20.89 6.90
CA VAL A 271 16.80 -19.46 6.93
C VAL A 271 16.76 -18.86 8.34
N GLY A 272 16.23 -19.59 9.32
CA GLY A 272 16.20 -19.13 10.69
C GLY A 272 15.93 -20.25 11.68
N GLN A 273 16.53 -20.16 12.86
CA GLN A 273 16.27 -21.09 13.96
C GLN A 273 16.04 -20.30 15.26
N LEU A 274 14.89 -20.52 15.86
CA LEU A 274 14.54 -20.02 17.18
C LEU A 274 14.70 -21.16 18.21
N SER A 275 15.50 -20.97 19.25
CA SER A 275 15.59 -21.94 20.34
C SER A 275 15.64 -21.23 21.69
N GLY A 276 14.93 -21.78 22.68
CA GLY A 276 14.90 -21.14 24.00
C GLY A 276 13.91 -21.77 24.97
N THR A 277 13.69 -21.02 26.05
CA THR A 277 12.77 -21.43 27.12
C THR A 277 11.78 -20.31 27.41
N TYR A 278 10.55 -20.71 27.67
CA TYR A 278 9.47 -19.84 28.12
C TYR A 278 9.06 -20.26 29.55
N ASP A 279 9.11 -19.35 30.50
CA ASP A 279 8.57 -19.57 31.86
C ASP A 279 7.14 -19.03 31.90
N SER A 280 6.16 -19.88 32.13
CA SER A 280 4.75 -19.51 32.17
C SER A 280 4.30 -18.89 33.49
N LYS A 281 5.18 -18.75 34.48
CA LYS A 281 4.87 -18.15 35.79
C LYS A 281 4.70 -16.63 35.70
N GLY A 282 3.75 -16.10 36.47
CA GLY A 282 3.49 -14.67 36.51
C GLY A 282 2.94 -14.13 35.17
N LYS A 283 3.63 -13.14 34.56
CA LYS A 283 3.29 -12.61 33.22
C LYS A 283 3.86 -13.43 32.07
N GLY A 284 4.62 -14.47 32.38
CA GLY A 284 5.40 -15.21 31.40
C GLY A 284 6.74 -14.49 31.08
N SER A 285 7.78 -15.25 30.77
CA SER A 285 9.08 -14.70 30.37
C SER A 285 9.73 -15.62 29.35
N LEU A 286 10.18 -15.07 28.24
CA LEU A 286 10.95 -15.72 27.20
C LEU A 286 12.45 -15.48 27.43
N ASP A 287 13.28 -16.50 27.27
CA ASP A 287 14.73 -16.42 27.09
C ASP A 287 15.09 -17.29 25.88
N ALA A 288 15.28 -16.67 24.74
CA ALA A 288 15.46 -17.36 23.48
C ALA A 288 16.55 -16.71 22.62
N LYS A 289 17.08 -17.51 21.70
CA LYS A 289 18.03 -17.13 20.67
C LYS A 289 17.43 -17.39 19.31
N LEU A 290 17.48 -16.38 18.44
CA LEU A 290 17.15 -16.48 17.02
C LEU A 290 18.43 -16.39 16.21
N SER A 291 18.77 -17.43 15.49
CA SER A 291 19.86 -17.46 14.52
C SER A 291 19.29 -17.26 13.12
N LEU A 292 19.85 -16.36 12.36
CA LEU A 292 19.49 -16.06 10.98
C LEU A 292 20.61 -16.55 10.07
N ASP A 293 20.25 -17.29 9.02
CA ASP A 293 21.17 -17.76 7.98
C ASP A 293 20.54 -17.43 6.63
N ARG A 294 21.10 -16.44 5.95
CA ARG A 294 20.55 -15.89 4.69
C ARG A 294 19.05 -15.62 4.77
N PHE A 295 18.60 -15.09 5.90
CA PHE A 295 17.18 -14.79 6.11
C PHE A 295 16.70 -13.74 5.09
N PRO A 296 15.67 -14.03 4.29
CA PRO A 296 15.23 -13.12 3.23
C PRO A 296 14.53 -11.88 3.81
N LEU A 297 15.10 -10.71 3.55
CA LEU A 297 14.54 -9.44 3.99
C LEU A 297 13.17 -9.14 3.36
N SER A 298 12.85 -9.77 2.23
CA SER A 298 11.53 -9.67 1.59
C SER A 298 10.38 -10.10 2.50
N PHE A 299 10.62 -10.91 3.53
CA PHE A 299 9.62 -11.25 4.54
C PHE A 299 9.09 -10.02 5.30
N VAL A 300 9.93 -8.99 5.45
CA VAL A 300 9.56 -7.74 6.11
C VAL A 300 8.54 -6.95 5.28
N ASN A 301 8.51 -7.12 3.95
CA ASN A 301 7.64 -6.36 3.06
C ASN A 301 6.16 -6.57 3.33
N GLY A 302 5.77 -7.74 3.87
CA GLY A 302 4.39 -8.02 4.28
C GLY A 302 3.91 -7.14 5.45
N PHE A 303 4.83 -6.55 6.19
CA PHE A 303 4.55 -5.70 7.36
C PHE A 303 4.73 -4.22 7.07
N VAL A 304 5.19 -3.85 5.85
CA VAL A 304 5.37 -2.45 5.44
C VAL A 304 4.03 -1.87 5.00
N PRO A 305 3.54 -0.79 5.64
CA PRO A 305 2.29 -0.16 5.25
C PRO A 305 2.32 0.36 3.80
N ASP A 306 1.20 0.24 3.11
CA ASP A 306 0.94 0.77 1.75
C ASP A 306 1.96 0.35 0.67
N LYS A 307 2.92 -0.56 0.96
CA LYS A 307 3.93 -1.11 0.03
C LYS A 307 4.71 -0.07 -0.78
N ILE A 308 4.90 1.11 -0.21
CA ILE A 308 5.63 2.22 -0.84
C ILE A 308 7.13 1.89 -0.92
N ILE A 309 7.61 1.12 0.06
CA ILE A 309 9.01 0.72 0.22
C ILE A 309 9.07 -0.79 0.24
N GLY A 310 10.00 -1.37 -0.49
CA GLY A 310 10.35 -2.79 -0.44
C GLY A 310 11.77 -2.99 0.06
N LEU A 311 12.01 -4.14 0.69
CA LEU A 311 13.32 -4.63 1.08
C LEU A 311 13.63 -5.90 0.28
N ASP A 312 14.86 -6.04 -0.17
CA ASP A 312 15.38 -7.23 -0.82
C ASP A 312 16.78 -7.55 -0.30
N GLY A 313 17.24 -8.78 -0.51
CA GLY A 313 18.51 -9.28 0.03
C GLY A 313 18.32 -10.19 1.22
N HIS A 314 19.43 -10.42 1.96
CA HIS A 314 19.48 -11.38 3.04
C HIS A 314 20.11 -10.80 4.30
N GLY A 315 19.70 -11.33 5.45
CA GLY A 315 20.28 -11.00 6.73
C GLY A 315 20.86 -12.24 7.43
N ASP A 316 22.07 -12.13 7.93
CA ASP A 316 22.76 -13.15 8.73
C ASP A 316 23.05 -12.61 10.12
N GLY A 317 22.83 -13.41 11.17
CA GLY A 317 23.14 -12.93 12.51
C GLY A 317 22.51 -13.74 13.63
N GLU A 318 22.76 -13.27 14.83
CA GLU A 318 22.22 -13.87 16.04
C GLU A 318 21.56 -12.80 16.90
N LEU A 319 20.31 -13.07 17.28
CA LEU A 319 19.54 -12.21 18.17
C LEU A 319 19.19 -12.96 19.45
N THR A 320 19.33 -12.32 20.58
CA THR A 320 18.84 -12.81 21.88
C THR A 320 17.56 -12.07 22.24
N MET A 321 16.58 -12.78 22.73
CA MET A 321 15.26 -12.27 23.11
C MET A 321 14.97 -12.60 24.56
N LYS A 322 14.75 -11.60 25.40
CA LYS A 322 14.50 -11.77 26.83
C LYS A 322 13.37 -10.87 27.31
N GLY A 323 12.53 -11.39 28.18
CA GLY A 323 11.46 -10.62 28.79
C GLY A 323 10.07 -11.24 28.63
N SER A 324 9.03 -10.51 29.00
CA SER A 324 7.66 -10.96 28.76
C SER A 324 7.29 -10.79 27.28
N LEU A 325 6.31 -11.55 26.79
CA LEU A 325 5.87 -11.43 25.39
C LEU A 325 5.29 -10.04 25.04
N ASP A 326 4.84 -9.30 26.05
CA ASP A 326 4.34 -7.92 25.91
C ASP A 326 5.46 -6.87 26.03
N ASP A 327 6.65 -7.27 26.48
CA ASP A 327 7.77 -6.39 26.82
C ASP A 327 9.07 -7.18 26.62
N LEU A 328 9.44 -7.35 25.35
CA LEU A 328 10.54 -8.23 24.93
C LEU A 328 11.75 -7.40 24.52
N ASP A 329 12.85 -7.57 25.25
CA ASP A 329 14.15 -7.02 24.86
C ASP A 329 14.83 -7.93 23.83
N ILE A 330 15.21 -7.35 22.71
CA ILE A 330 15.93 -8.01 21.63
C ILE A 330 17.29 -7.32 21.47
N ASP A 331 18.36 -8.12 21.54
CA ASP A 331 19.73 -7.66 21.38
C ASP A 331 20.48 -8.55 20.38
N GLY A 332 21.39 -7.96 19.60
CA GLY A 332 22.26 -8.69 18.68
C GLY A 332 22.73 -7.86 17.51
N GLU A 333 23.24 -8.54 16.49
CA GLU A 333 23.74 -7.93 15.27
C GLU A 333 23.23 -8.71 14.04
N VAL A 334 22.89 -7.99 12.99
CA VAL A 334 22.48 -8.56 11.71
C VAL A 334 23.37 -7.99 10.60
N TYR A 335 24.06 -8.86 9.90
CA TYR A 335 24.83 -8.54 8.70
C TYR A 335 23.91 -8.60 7.48
N LEU A 336 23.91 -7.55 6.68
CA LEU A 336 23.05 -7.41 5.51
C LEU A 336 23.85 -7.77 4.25
N ASP A 337 23.51 -8.90 3.59
CA ASP A 337 24.14 -9.33 2.34
C ASP A 337 23.29 -8.96 1.14
N SER A 338 23.88 -8.27 0.17
CA SER A 338 23.26 -7.89 -1.10
C SER A 338 21.90 -7.21 -0.92
N SER A 339 21.78 -6.45 0.16
CA SER A 339 20.50 -5.92 0.65
C SER A 339 20.22 -4.53 0.10
N HIS A 340 18.96 -4.32 -0.32
CA HIS A 340 18.48 -3.09 -0.91
C HIS A 340 17.16 -2.68 -0.29
N ILE A 341 16.98 -1.36 -0.13
CA ILE A 341 15.68 -0.73 0.03
C ILE A 341 15.31 -0.06 -1.29
N TYR A 342 14.10 -0.28 -1.76
CA TYR A 342 13.66 0.30 -3.04
C TYR A 342 12.26 0.86 -2.94
N SER A 343 11.96 1.81 -3.83
CA SER A 343 10.62 2.33 -4.05
C SER A 343 10.35 2.40 -5.55
N GLU A 344 9.61 1.44 -6.08
CA GLU A 344 9.31 1.35 -7.50
C GLU A 344 8.59 2.60 -8.03
N PRO A 345 7.57 3.17 -7.34
CA PRO A 345 6.87 4.36 -7.82
C PRO A 345 7.76 5.58 -8.02
N TYR A 346 8.86 5.68 -7.25
CA TYR A 346 9.76 6.83 -7.25
C TYR A 346 11.11 6.54 -7.93
N GLY A 347 11.31 5.32 -8.45
CA GLY A 347 12.55 4.94 -9.12
C GLY A 347 13.79 5.00 -8.22
N VAL A 348 13.59 4.85 -6.90
CA VAL A 348 14.66 4.91 -5.90
C VAL A 348 15.05 3.48 -5.51
N SER A 349 16.35 3.19 -5.56
CA SER A 349 16.92 1.96 -5.02
C SER A 349 18.22 2.29 -4.30
N MET A 350 18.35 1.84 -3.06
CA MET A 350 19.53 2.06 -2.24
C MET A 350 20.01 0.75 -1.64
N ARG A 351 21.29 0.45 -1.78
CA ARG A 351 21.95 -0.67 -1.12
C ARG A 351 22.44 -0.25 0.26
N PHE A 352 22.46 -1.19 1.18
CA PHE A 352 23.07 -1.00 2.48
C PHE A 352 24.59 -1.19 2.38
N ALA A 353 25.34 -0.55 3.28
CA ALA A 353 26.75 -0.87 3.50
C ALA A 353 26.91 -2.30 4.07
N ASP A 354 28.11 -2.87 3.92
CA ASP A 354 28.40 -4.22 4.41
C ASP A 354 28.62 -4.26 5.95
N ASP A 355 28.28 -3.20 6.65
CA ASP A 355 28.39 -3.11 8.11
C ASP A 355 27.18 -3.74 8.81
N PRO A 356 27.38 -4.36 10.00
CA PRO A 356 26.27 -4.94 10.74
C PRO A 356 25.31 -3.87 11.28
N VAL A 357 24.03 -4.18 11.22
CA VAL A 357 23.01 -3.43 11.94
C VAL A 357 22.97 -3.93 13.38
N THR A 358 23.31 -3.05 14.31
CA THR A 358 23.24 -3.35 15.74
C THR A 358 21.82 -3.21 16.26
N ILE A 359 21.35 -4.21 16.99
CA ILE A 359 20.08 -4.20 17.71
C ILE A 359 20.38 -4.19 19.20
N LYS A 360 19.85 -3.21 19.92
CA LYS A 360 20.05 -3.08 21.36
C LYS A 360 18.77 -2.61 22.05
N ASN A 361 18.32 -3.40 23.05
CA ASN A 361 17.06 -3.15 23.76
C ASN A 361 15.90 -2.89 22.79
N SER A 362 15.71 -3.78 21.82
CA SER A 362 14.67 -3.70 20.78
C SER A 362 14.72 -2.41 19.93
N LYS A 363 15.93 -1.86 19.73
CA LYS A 363 16.18 -0.71 18.86
C LYS A 363 17.22 -1.07 17.81
N PHE A 364 16.89 -0.83 16.55
CA PHE A 364 17.93 -0.72 15.53
C PHE A 364 18.71 0.56 15.78
N VAL A 365 19.99 0.43 16.07
CA VAL A 365 20.89 1.55 16.37
C VAL A 365 21.73 1.85 15.13
N PHE A 366 21.59 3.04 14.61
CA PHE A 366 22.35 3.53 13.47
C PHE A 366 23.53 4.37 13.97
N GLU A 367 24.70 3.74 14.08
CA GLU A 367 25.96 4.39 14.40
C GLU A 367 26.83 4.41 13.15
N ASN A 368 26.83 5.51 12.38
CA ASN A 368 27.51 5.60 11.09
C ASN A 368 26.98 4.60 10.04
N PHE A 369 25.67 4.44 10.01
CA PHE A 369 25.03 3.56 9.03
C PHE A 369 24.99 4.24 7.66
N GLU A 370 25.51 3.58 6.64
CA GLU A 370 25.64 4.11 5.30
C GLU A 370 24.70 3.39 4.33
N MET A 371 24.06 4.17 3.47
CA MET A 371 23.28 3.67 2.34
C MET A 371 23.79 4.30 1.06
N PHE A 372 23.87 3.52 -0.02
CA PHE A 372 24.36 3.96 -1.31
C PHE A 372 23.25 3.80 -2.36
N ALA A 373 23.04 4.82 -3.18
CA ALA A 373 22.16 4.70 -4.33
C ALA A 373 22.98 4.35 -5.59
N ASN A 374 23.11 5.28 -6.50
CA ASN A 374 23.64 5.03 -7.83
C ASN A 374 25.11 5.50 -8.00
N ASN A 375 25.75 5.90 -6.92
CA ASN A 375 27.18 6.23 -6.89
C ASN A 375 27.79 5.79 -5.55
N ASP A 376 29.10 6.01 -5.38
CA ASP A 376 29.86 5.62 -4.18
C ASP A 376 29.80 6.72 -3.07
N GLN A 377 28.90 7.68 -3.19
CA GLN A 377 28.67 8.66 -2.13
C GLN A 377 27.56 8.16 -1.21
N PRO A 378 27.81 8.07 0.12
CA PRO A 378 26.82 7.55 1.03
C PRO A 378 25.74 8.57 1.43
N LEU A 379 24.60 8.03 1.83
CA LEU A 379 23.67 8.65 2.74
C LEU A 379 24.00 8.15 4.14
N ASP A 380 24.63 9.01 4.95
CA ASP A 380 24.94 8.72 6.35
C ASP A 380 23.69 8.84 7.20
N ILE A 381 23.43 7.83 8.05
CA ILE A 381 22.29 7.79 8.95
C ILE A 381 22.80 7.57 10.39
N VAL A 382 22.34 8.41 11.30
CA VAL A 382 22.62 8.30 12.74
C VAL A 382 21.32 8.42 13.52
N GLY A 383 21.14 7.54 14.51
CA GLY A 383 19.94 7.55 15.33
C GLY A 383 19.45 6.14 15.66
N TYR A 384 18.16 5.96 15.75
CA TYR A 384 17.56 4.65 16.05
C TYR A 384 16.13 4.51 15.52
N LEU A 385 15.72 3.24 15.34
CA LEU A 385 14.33 2.82 15.19
C LEU A 385 13.98 1.92 16.38
N ASP A 386 13.10 2.37 17.25
CA ASP A 386 12.57 1.64 18.40
C ASP A 386 11.38 0.78 17.93
N PHE A 387 11.52 -0.53 18.04
CA PHE A 387 10.50 -1.53 17.69
C PHE A 387 10.10 -2.40 18.91
N HIS A 388 10.37 -1.91 20.12
CA HIS A 388 9.98 -2.58 21.35
C HIS A 388 8.47 -2.90 21.38
N ASN A 389 7.65 -1.99 20.87
CA ASN A 389 6.26 -2.24 20.53
C ASN A 389 6.07 -2.25 18.99
N PRO A 390 5.97 -3.43 18.35
CA PRO A 390 5.83 -3.51 16.89
C PRO A 390 4.58 -2.81 16.32
N SER A 391 3.53 -2.61 17.15
CA SER A 391 2.33 -1.89 16.76
C SER A 391 2.48 -0.36 16.86
N ASP A 392 3.56 0.14 17.48
CA ASP A 392 3.77 1.55 17.75
C ASP A 392 5.28 1.89 17.70
N MET A 393 5.91 1.54 16.57
CA MET A 393 7.33 1.77 16.35
C MET A 393 7.64 3.26 16.24
N TYR A 394 8.79 3.68 16.81
CA TYR A 394 9.24 5.06 16.82
C TYR A 394 10.63 5.21 16.21
N ILE A 395 10.81 6.19 15.31
CA ILE A 395 12.10 6.49 14.68
C ILE A 395 12.58 7.89 15.08
N ASP A 396 13.88 8.04 15.30
CA ASP A 396 14.57 9.33 15.47
C ASP A 396 15.93 9.24 14.81
N THR A 397 16.04 9.75 13.58
CA THR A 397 17.26 9.68 12.78
C THR A 397 17.64 11.05 12.22
N ARG A 398 18.94 11.25 12.08
CA ARG A 398 19.56 12.33 11.30
C ARG A 398 20.25 11.72 10.10
N MET A 399 20.11 12.39 8.97
CA MET A 399 20.60 11.92 7.68
C MET A 399 21.43 13.02 7.02
N ARG A 400 22.51 12.62 6.36
CA ARG A 400 23.37 13.51 5.57
C ARG A 400 23.82 12.81 4.30
N ALA A 401 23.71 13.50 3.18
CA ALA A 401 24.26 13.06 1.91
C ALA A 401 24.95 14.23 1.21
N THR A 402 26.03 13.95 0.48
CA THR A 402 26.76 14.95 -0.31
C THR A 402 27.06 14.38 -1.69
N ASN A 403 26.68 15.09 -2.75
CA ASN A 403 26.79 14.63 -4.14
C ASN A 403 26.24 13.22 -4.36
N PHE A 404 25.11 12.98 -3.73
CA PHE A 404 24.43 11.67 -3.73
C PHE A 404 23.62 11.53 -5.01
N LYS A 405 23.89 10.51 -5.84
CA LYS A 405 23.11 10.24 -7.05
C LYS A 405 21.82 9.52 -6.66
N LEU A 406 20.79 10.28 -6.34
CA LEU A 406 19.50 9.77 -5.85
C LEU A 406 18.75 8.99 -6.93
N ILE A 407 18.76 9.50 -8.17
CA ILE A 407 18.07 8.89 -9.32
C ILE A 407 19.10 8.56 -10.40
N ASP A 408 19.01 7.36 -10.92
CA ASP A 408 19.67 6.86 -12.14
C ASP A 408 18.70 5.89 -12.81
N ALA A 409 17.70 6.43 -13.46
CA ALA A 409 16.61 5.64 -14.00
C ALA A 409 16.47 5.87 -15.50
N LYS A 410 16.32 4.77 -16.24
CA LYS A 410 15.95 4.82 -17.65
C LYS A 410 14.45 4.99 -17.79
N GLU A 411 14.05 5.66 -18.86
CA GLU A 411 12.64 5.80 -19.21
C GLU A 411 11.96 4.42 -19.38
N ASN A 412 10.78 4.28 -18.82
CA ASN A 412 9.86 3.17 -19.05
C ASN A 412 8.41 3.66 -19.07
N ALA A 413 7.48 2.82 -19.51
CA ALA A 413 6.06 3.19 -19.65
C ALA A 413 5.38 3.64 -18.34
N ARG A 414 5.96 3.34 -17.17
CA ARG A 414 5.45 3.70 -15.84
C ARG A 414 6.23 4.85 -15.19
N SER A 415 7.35 5.29 -15.78
CA SER A 415 8.19 6.34 -15.19
C SER A 415 7.40 7.63 -15.00
N THR A 416 7.42 8.15 -13.79
CA THR A 416 7.03 9.53 -13.48
C THR A 416 8.25 10.45 -13.50
N ILE A 417 9.41 9.91 -13.09
CA ILE A 417 10.70 10.60 -13.09
C ILE A 417 11.73 9.61 -13.63
N TYR A 418 12.64 10.11 -14.50
CA TYR A 418 13.77 9.34 -14.98
C TYR A 418 14.94 10.28 -15.34
N GLY A 419 16.12 9.73 -15.61
CA GLY A 419 17.37 10.47 -15.83
C GLY A 419 18.28 10.41 -14.60
N ASP A 420 19.10 11.41 -14.41
CA ASP A 420 20.11 11.50 -13.36
C ASP A 420 19.78 12.65 -12.40
N ALA A 421 19.61 12.37 -11.11
CA ALA A 421 19.44 13.41 -10.11
C ALA A 421 20.49 13.31 -9.00
N TYR A 422 21.24 14.38 -8.83
CA TYR A 422 22.27 14.53 -7.79
C TYR A 422 21.84 15.53 -6.74
N VAL A 423 21.99 15.15 -5.48
CA VAL A 423 21.52 15.95 -4.37
C VAL A 423 22.53 16.03 -3.21
N ASN A 424 22.50 17.14 -2.48
CA ASN A 424 22.94 17.17 -1.09
C ASN A 424 21.69 17.13 -0.22
N PHE A 425 21.73 16.34 0.84
CA PHE A 425 20.66 16.30 1.82
C PHE A 425 21.21 16.44 3.24
N TYR A 426 20.54 17.25 4.03
CA TYR A 426 20.78 17.37 5.45
C TYR A 426 19.45 17.51 6.17
N GLY A 427 19.08 16.49 6.95
CA GLY A 427 17.77 16.48 7.58
C GLY A 427 17.62 15.33 8.57
N GLY A 428 16.38 15.01 8.86
CA GLY A 428 16.06 13.90 9.77
C GLY A 428 14.62 13.42 9.60
N LEU A 429 14.39 12.23 10.10
CA LEU A 429 13.09 11.58 10.15
C LEU A 429 12.79 11.24 11.61
N LYS A 430 11.64 11.70 12.13
CA LYS A 430 11.29 11.54 13.52
C LYS A 430 9.79 11.34 13.71
N GLY A 431 9.42 10.41 14.59
CA GLY A 431 8.04 10.18 14.99
C GLY A 431 7.65 8.71 15.03
N TYR A 432 6.39 8.46 15.30
CA TYR A 432 5.78 7.14 15.17
C TYR A 432 5.52 6.82 13.70
N MET A 433 5.52 5.53 13.34
CA MET A 433 5.39 5.09 11.93
C MET A 433 4.10 5.55 11.25
N ASP A 434 3.05 5.81 12.01
CA ASP A 434 1.78 6.36 11.55
C ASP A 434 1.75 7.90 11.51
N ASN A 435 2.75 8.58 12.11
CA ASN A 435 2.87 10.05 12.19
C ASN A 435 4.34 10.50 12.16
N LEU A 436 4.98 10.25 11.02
CA LEU A 436 6.36 10.63 10.78
C LEU A 436 6.50 12.10 10.42
N ASN A 437 7.57 12.73 10.88
CA ASN A 437 7.95 14.09 10.49
C ASN A 437 9.34 14.04 9.84
N MET A 438 9.41 14.40 8.58
CA MET A 438 10.64 14.58 7.82
C MET A 438 10.94 16.08 7.67
N GLY A 439 12.09 16.52 8.12
CA GLY A 439 12.49 17.89 7.99
C GLY A 439 13.93 18.01 7.54
N GLY A 440 14.23 19.07 6.75
CA GLY A 440 15.60 19.27 6.31
C GLY A 440 15.79 20.20 5.14
N ARG A 441 17.00 20.18 4.60
CA ARG A 441 17.42 20.91 3.40
C ARG A 441 17.83 19.93 2.33
N LEU A 442 17.27 20.10 1.15
CA LEU A 442 17.59 19.37 -0.06
C LEU A 442 18.18 20.36 -1.08
N GLU A 443 19.37 20.07 -1.58
CA GLU A 443 20.00 20.84 -2.67
C GLU A 443 20.06 19.94 -3.91
N VAL A 444 19.40 20.35 -4.98
CA VAL A 444 19.50 19.71 -6.30
C VAL A 444 20.70 20.32 -7.01
N LEU A 445 21.67 19.49 -7.35
CA LEU A 445 22.96 19.94 -7.88
C LEU A 445 22.93 20.20 -9.38
N GLY A 446 23.84 21.03 -9.86
CA GLY A 446 23.92 21.46 -11.25
C GLY A 446 24.24 20.36 -12.27
N ASN A 447 24.74 19.20 -11.82
CA ASN A 447 24.95 18.03 -12.67
C ASN A 447 23.69 17.11 -12.78
N THR A 448 22.56 17.58 -12.29
CA THR A 448 21.26 16.91 -12.45
C THR A 448 20.75 17.08 -13.88
N ASP A 449 20.32 15.98 -14.50
CA ASP A 449 19.67 15.93 -15.82
C ASP A 449 18.51 14.95 -15.74
N MET A 450 17.31 15.44 -15.48
CA MET A 450 16.15 14.59 -15.22
C MET A 450 14.90 15.02 -15.98
N THR A 451 14.04 14.06 -16.27
CA THR A 451 12.74 14.29 -16.87
C THR A 451 11.63 13.92 -15.88
N TYR A 452 10.69 14.83 -15.70
CA TYR A 452 9.44 14.62 -15.00
C TYR A 452 8.29 14.51 -15.99
N VAL A 453 7.59 13.39 -15.99
CA VAL A 453 6.44 13.16 -16.87
C VAL A 453 5.16 13.62 -16.16
N MET A 454 4.57 14.71 -16.64
CA MET A 454 3.33 15.26 -16.12
C MET A 454 2.15 14.48 -16.67
N ARG A 455 1.48 13.72 -15.81
CA ARG A 455 0.24 13.00 -16.12
C ARG A 455 -0.90 13.66 -15.35
N ASP A 456 -2.08 13.68 -15.92
CA ASP A 456 -3.30 14.23 -15.27
C ASP A 456 -3.21 15.72 -14.85
N THR A 457 -2.55 16.55 -15.63
CA THR A 457 -2.46 18.01 -15.40
C THR A 457 -3.23 18.79 -16.45
N PRO A 458 -3.63 20.06 -16.19
CA PRO A 458 -4.25 20.93 -17.19
C PRO A 458 -3.39 21.19 -18.44
N LEU A 459 -2.07 20.95 -18.34
CA LEU A 459 -1.13 21.02 -19.47
C LEU A 459 -0.93 19.69 -20.17
N SER A 460 -1.42 18.57 -19.61
CA SER A 460 -1.35 17.28 -20.28
C SER A 460 -2.18 17.34 -21.56
N THR A 461 -1.56 16.96 -22.68
CA THR A 461 -2.23 16.89 -23.98
C THR A 461 -2.71 15.48 -24.29
N ASP A 462 -2.69 14.57 -23.28
CA ASP A 462 -3.12 13.18 -23.40
C ASP A 462 -4.66 13.03 -23.49
N ASP A 463 -5.42 14.11 -23.26
CA ASP A 463 -6.88 14.18 -23.49
C ASP A 463 -7.21 14.15 -24.99
N THR A 464 -6.97 13.03 -25.65
CA THR A 464 -7.56 12.76 -26.94
C THR A 464 -8.96 12.20 -26.76
N PRO A 465 -9.94 12.52 -27.65
CA PRO A 465 -11.30 11.97 -27.60
C PRO A 465 -11.38 10.44 -27.64
N ASP A 466 -10.27 9.76 -27.95
CA ASP A 466 -10.17 8.29 -27.97
C ASP A 466 -10.24 7.67 -26.57
N ASP A 467 -9.99 8.41 -25.49
CA ASP A 467 -10.14 7.93 -24.12
C ASP A 467 -11.60 7.78 -23.66
N LEU A 468 -12.56 8.29 -24.44
CA LEU A 468 -14.00 8.08 -24.22
C LEU A 468 -14.49 6.70 -24.63
N ILE A 469 -13.69 5.91 -25.37
CA ILE A 469 -14.00 4.53 -25.77
C ILE A 469 -12.94 3.60 -25.15
N LYS A 470 -13.08 3.26 -23.89
CA LYS A 470 -12.31 2.18 -23.28
C LYS A 470 -12.76 0.85 -23.86
N TYR A 471 -11.97 0.31 -24.79
CA TYR A 471 -12.06 -1.11 -25.15
C TYR A 471 -11.58 -1.94 -23.95
N THR A 472 -12.49 -2.34 -23.09
CA THR A 472 -12.20 -3.25 -21.99
C THR A 472 -11.98 -4.64 -22.59
N ASN A 473 -10.76 -5.11 -22.63
CA ASN A 473 -10.47 -6.50 -22.91
C ASN A 473 -10.87 -7.32 -21.68
N PHE A 474 -12.02 -7.97 -21.72
CA PHE A 474 -12.56 -8.76 -20.62
C PHE A 474 -11.72 -9.99 -20.23
N ASN A 475 -10.64 -10.29 -20.98
CA ASN A 475 -9.71 -11.37 -20.71
C ASN A 475 -8.40 -10.90 -20.06
N ASP A 476 -8.18 -9.62 -19.89
CA ASP A 476 -6.99 -9.06 -19.26
C ASP A 476 -7.36 -8.48 -17.90
N SER A 477 -7.13 -9.28 -16.84
CA SER A 477 -7.33 -8.87 -15.44
C SER A 477 -6.20 -7.99 -14.90
N THR A 478 -5.28 -7.55 -15.75
CA THR A 478 -4.11 -6.73 -15.38
C THR A 478 -4.22 -5.29 -15.93
N GLN A 479 -5.37 -4.67 -15.85
CA GLN A 479 -5.39 -3.21 -15.88
C GLN A 479 -4.97 -2.70 -14.49
N ASP A 480 -3.67 -2.61 -14.30
CA ASP A 480 -3.08 -1.89 -13.18
C ASP A 480 -3.49 -0.41 -13.30
N VAL A 481 -4.55 -0.05 -12.61
CA VAL A 481 -4.76 1.35 -12.23
C VAL A 481 -3.55 1.67 -11.37
N VAL A 482 -2.64 2.52 -11.86
CA VAL A 482 -1.53 3.05 -11.06
C VAL A 482 -2.16 3.93 -9.98
N VAL A 483 -2.61 3.30 -8.91
CA VAL A 483 -2.99 4.01 -7.70
C VAL A 483 -1.68 4.52 -7.12
N ARG A 484 -1.44 5.83 -7.21
CA ARG A 484 -0.34 6.45 -6.49
C ARG A 484 -0.63 6.32 -5.00
N PRO A 485 0.15 5.55 -4.24
CA PRO A 485 -0.06 5.47 -2.81
C PRO A 485 0.21 6.86 -2.22
N SER A 486 -0.76 7.43 -1.56
CA SER A 486 -0.51 8.59 -0.71
C SER A 486 0.37 8.13 0.45
N ILE A 487 1.43 8.86 0.77
CA ILE A 487 2.26 8.60 1.96
C ILE A 487 1.42 8.97 3.18
N LYS A 488 0.55 8.05 3.60
CA LYS A 488 -0.25 8.25 4.81
C LYS A 488 0.67 8.26 6.02
N GLY A 489 0.48 9.22 6.92
CA GLY A 489 1.20 9.29 8.17
C GLY A 489 2.54 10.00 8.13
N MET A 490 3.02 10.51 7.00
CA MET A 490 4.27 11.27 6.95
C MET A 490 4.03 12.75 6.61
N LYS A 491 4.53 13.65 7.45
CA LYS A 491 4.64 15.08 7.19
C LYS A 491 6.03 15.42 6.70
N MET A 492 6.14 16.36 5.78
CA MET A 492 7.44 16.84 5.26
C MET A 492 7.52 18.35 5.29
N ASP A 493 8.64 18.85 5.81
CA ASP A 493 9.00 20.25 5.79
C ASP A 493 10.44 20.38 5.22
N LEU A 494 10.55 20.65 3.94
CA LEU A 494 11.82 20.70 3.24
C LEU A 494 12.09 22.08 2.65
N SER A 495 13.28 22.62 2.92
CA SER A 495 13.85 23.70 2.14
C SER A 495 14.58 23.09 0.93
N VAL A 496 14.13 23.41 -0.26
CA VAL A 496 14.67 22.89 -1.52
C VAL A 496 15.39 24.02 -2.25
N ASN A 497 16.69 23.86 -2.46
CA ASN A 497 17.49 24.74 -3.29
C ASN A 497 17.83 24.00 -4.59
N ILE A 498 17.56 24.60 -5.73
CA ILE A 498 17.88 24.05 -7.05
C ILE A 498 18.99 24.91 -7.65
N ASP A 499 20.10 24.26 -8.02
CA ASP A 499 21.23 24.92 -8.68
C ASP A 499 20.82 25.46 -10.05
N GLU A 500 21.35 26.65 -10.42
CA GLU A 500 21.02 27.30 -11.67
C GLU A 500 21.45 26.55 -12.95
N GLN A 501 22.28 25.53 -12.81
CA GLN A 501 22.75 24.69 -13.91
C GLN A 501 21.97 23.36 -13.99
N ALA A 502 21.07 23.09 -13.05
CA ALA A 502 20.27 21.88 -13.07
C ALA A 502 19.36 21.87 -14.32
N HIS A 503 19.41 20.74 -15.04
CA HIS A 503 18.61 20.51 -16.23
C HIS A 503 17.38 19.66 -15.87
N ILE A 504 16.19 20.22 -16.11
CA ILE A 504 14.93 19.56 -15.79
C ILE A 504 13.99 19.66 -16.99
N VAL A 505 13.58 18.52 -17.52
CA VAL A 505 12.57 18.42 -18.58
C VAL A 505 11.22 18.08 -17.97
N ALA A 506 10.21 18.89 -18.20
CA ALA A 506 8.83 18.59 -17.90
C ALA A 506 8.14 18.07 -19.19
N ALA A 507 7.97 16.76 -19.33
CA ALA A 507 7.21 16.17 -20.41
C ALA A 507 5.71 16.34 -20.12
N LEU A 508 5.00 17.02 -21.03
CA LEU A 508 3.59 17.37 -20.85
C LEU A 508 2.64 16.28 -21.38
N ASN A 509 3.20 15.27 -22.00
CA ASN A 509 2.49 14.05 -22.44
C ASN A 509 3.43 12.84 -22.47
N ALA A 510 2.86 11.65 -22.49
CA ALA A 510 3.62 10.40 -22.46
C ALA A 510 4.48 10.17 -23.69
N GLU A 511 4.11 10.71 -24.85
CA GLU A 511 4.87 10.61 -26.12
C GLU A 511 5.98 11.66 -26.24
N HIS A 512 6.15 12.54 -25.24
CA HIS A 512 7.14 13.64 -25.20
C HIS A 512 7.10 14.56 -26.45
N SER A 513 5.95 14.61 -27.12
CA SER A 513 5.76 15.52 -28.24
C SER A 513 5.61 16.97 -27.78
N ASN A 514 5.09 17.17 -26.56
CA ASN A 514 5.01 18.44 -25.87
C ASN A 514 5.86 18.39 -24.59
N TYR A 515 6.78 19.34 -24.45
CA TYR A 515 7.66 19.41 -23.28
C TYR A 515 8.15 20.81 -23.02
N ILE A 516 8.59 21.04 -21.80
CA ILE A 516 9.31 22.22 -21.37
C ILE A 516 10.68 21.77 -20.83
N ASP A 517 11.72 22.15 -21.51
CA ASP A 517 13.12 21.87 -21.20
C ASP A 517 13.70 23.09 -20.49
N LEU A 518 14.16 22.94 -19.26
CA LEU A 518 14.49 24.05 -18.38
C LEU A 518 15.89 23.88 -17.79
N ILE A 519 16.71 24.93 -17.92
CA ILE A 519 17.93 25.11 -17.14
C ILE A 519 17.74 26.36 -16.28
N GLY A 520 17.74 26.15 -14.97
CA GLY A 520 17.48 27.23 -14.03
C GLY A 520 17.48 26.72 -12.60
N GLY A 521 17.27 27.64 -11.66
CA GLY A 521 17.34 27.34 -10.26
C GLY A 521 16.47 28.21 -9.37
N GLY A 522 16.50 27.96 -8.09
CA GLY A 522 15.78 28.77 -7.12
C GLY A 522 15.62 28.12 -5.75
N ASP A 523 15.08 28.91 -4.85
CA ASP A 523 14.78 28.49 -3.48
C ASP A 523 13.29 28.23 -3.31
N LEU A 524 12.96 27.00 -2.94
CA LEU A 524 11.59 26.56 -2.72
C LEU A 524 11.42 26.02 -1.28
N THR A 525 10.21 26.09 -0.78
CA THR A 525 9.81 25.44 0.47
C THR A 525 8.67 24.48 0.18
N LEU A 526 8.90 23.21 0.46
CA LEU A 526 7.93 22.14 0.35
C LEU A 526 7.37 21.83 1.72
N HIS A 527 6.05 21.90 1.86
CA HIS A 527 5.32 21.41 3.02
C HIS A 527 4.30 20.38 2.57
N TYR A 528 4.31 19.21 3.19
CA TYR A 528 3.35 18.14 2.95
C TYR A 528 2.78 17.66 4.28
N ASP A 529 1.46 17.63 4.38
CA ASP A 529 0.72 17.01 5.49
C ASP A 529 -0.37 16.12 4.88
N PRO A 530 -0.47 14.83 5.27
CA PRO A 530 -1.48 13.90 4.73
C PRO A 530 -2.94 14.35 4.90
N THR A 531 -3.21 15.23 5.87
CA THR A 531 -4.54 15.80 6.12
C THR A 531 -4.80 17.09 5.34
N ASN A 532 -3.75 17.73 4.84
CA ASN A 532 -3.76 18.92 4.02
C ASN A 532 -2.99 18.62 2.73
N GLU A 533 -3.38 19.27 1.64
CA GLU A 533 -2.70 19.11 0.37
C GLU A 533 -1.23 19.59 0.45
N MET A 534 -0.39 19.02 -0.40
CA MET A 534 1.00 19.45 -0.58
C MET A 534 1.05 20.91 -0.98
N THR A 535 1.88 21.72 -0.31
CA THR A 535 2.13 23.11 -0.67
C THR A 535 3.59 23.32 -1.06
N LEU A 536 3.80 24.08 -2.14
CA LEU A 536 5.10 24.48 -2.62
C LEU A 536 5.13 26.02 -2.71
N ARG A 537 6.17 26.65 -2.18
CA ARG A 537 6.34 28.10 -2.18
C ARG A 537 7.73 28.47 -2.59
N GLY A 538 7.87 29.55 -3.35
CA GLY A 538 9.15 30.09 -3.79
C GLY A 538 9.19 30.30 -5.29
N ARG A 539 10.34 30.73 -5.80
CA ARG A 539 10.51 31.06 -7.20
C ARG A 539 11.59 30.20 -7.84
N TYR A 540 11.25 29.67 -9.01
CA TYR A 540 12.18 29.00 -9.92
C TYR A 540 12.44 29.91 -11.11
N THR A 541 13.67 30.38 -11.25
CA THR A 541 14.12 31.31 -12.30
C THR A 541 14.76 30.51 -13.41
N LEU A 542 14.40 30.84 -14.64
CA LEU A 542 14.87 30.19 -15.86
C LEU A 542 16.04 30.97 -16.44
N ASN A 543 17.18 30.31 -16.62
CA ASN A 543 18.35 30.89 -17.27
C ASN A 543 18.27 30.70 -18.78
N THR A 544 18.00 29.46 -19.21
CA THR A 544 17.76 29.10 -20.60
C THR A 544 16.77 27.93 -20.66
N GLY A 545 16.23 27.66 -21.85
CA GLY A 545 15.38 26.51 -22.05
C GLY A 545 14.66 26.52 -23.37
N GLN A 546 13.96 25.44 -23.65
CA GLN A 546 13.11 25.33 -24.82
C GLN A 546 11.72 24.88 -24.42
N MET A 547 10.72 25.40 -25.09
CA MET A 547 9.34 24.93 -24.97
C MET A 547 8.87 24.39 -26.31
N LYS A 548 8.54 23.14 -26.39
CA LYS A 548 7.88 22.54 -27.55
C LYS A 548 6.42 22.29 -27.21
N TYR A 549 5.54 23.07 -27.84
CA TYR A 549 4.14 23.03 -27.52
C TYR A 549 3.28 23.33 -28.75
N SER A 550 2.16 22.61 -28.88
CA SER A 550 1.16 22.81 -29.90
C SER A 550 0.13 23.81 -29.38
N LEU A 551 0.08 25.02 -29.94
CA LEU A 551 -0.95 25.99 -29.68
C LEU A 551 -2.10 25.84 -30.71
N ASN A 552 -3.33 26.11 -30.29
CA ASN A 552 -4.44 26.18 -31.23
C ASN A 552 -4.11 27.15 -32.36
N MET A 553 -4.11 26.70 -33.63
CA MET A 553 -3.79 27.44 -34.84
C MET A 553 -2.29 27.62 -35.16
N ILE A 554 -1.36 27.35 -34.28
CA ILE A 554 0.06 27.33 -34.55
C ILE A 554 0.52 25.90 -34.58
N PRO A 555 1.13 25.38 -35.66
CA PRO A 555 1.66 24.04 -35.68
C PRO A 555 2.71 23.86 -34.60
N LEU A 556 2.95 22.62 -34.19
CA LEU A 556 3.95 22.28 -33.17
C LEU A 556 5.28 23.01 -33.44
N ARG A 557 5.64 23.92 -32.54
CA ARG A 557 6.83 24.76 -32.65
C ARG A 557 7.72 24.63 -31.44
N THR A 558 9.01 24.90 -31.63
CA THR A 558 9.99 24.97 -30.56
C THR A 558 10.34 26.42 -30.30
N PHE A 559 10.07 26.93 -29.13
CA PHE A 559 10.38 28.28 -28.68
C PHE A 559 11.58 28.25 -27.74
N ASN A 560 12.47 29.24 -27.85
CA ASN A 560 13.55 29.46 -26.89
C ASN A 560 13.03 30.33 -25.74
N ILE A 561 13.20 29.87 -24.52
CA ILE A 561 12.80 30.60 -23.31
C ILE A 561 13.82 31.71 -23.05
N GLN A 562 13.35 32.90 -22.83
CA GLN A 562 14.18 34.07 -22.57
C GLN A 562 14.63 34.11 -21.11
N GLU A 563 15.88 34.54 -20.89
CA GLU A 563 16.45 34.74 -19.57
C GLU A 563 15.59 35.70 -18.73
N GLY A 564 15.47 35.42 -17.42
CA GLY A 564 14.61 36.17 -16.50
C GLY A 564 13.15 35.74 -16.48
N SER A 565 12.76 34.74 -17.28
CA SER A 565 11.52 34.04 -17.14
C SER A 565 11.50 33.27 -15.80
N TYR A 566 10.34 33.16 -15.17
CA TYR A 566 10.23 32.47 -13.89
C TYR A 566 8.87 31.78 -13.69
N ILE A 567 8.87 30.81 -12.79
CA ILE A 567 7.69 30.16 -12.27
C ILE A 567 7.65 30.42 -10.75
N GLU A 568 6.55 30.96 -10.24
CA GLU A 568 6.39 31.30 -8.83
C GLU A 568 5.32 30.45 -8.19
N PHE A 569 5.74 29.63 -7.23
CA PHE A 569 4.87 28.76 -6.46
C PHE A 569 4.34 29.54 -5.24
N THR A 570 3.02 29.62 -5.10
CA THR A 570 2.36 30.40 -4.05
C THR A 570 1.59 29.54 -3.04
N GLY A 571 1.61 28.22 -3.22
CA GLY A 571 0.94 27.24 -2.37
C GLY A 571 0.62 25.96 -3.14
N VAL A 572 -0.36 25.97 -4.02
CA VAL A 572 -0.75 24.80 -4.81
C VAL A 572 0.32 24.50 -5.88
N PRO A 573 1.03 23.36 -5.81
CA PRO A 573 2.13 23.07 -6.73
C PRO A 573 1.72 23.00 -8.20
N MET A 574 0.48 22.55 -8.45
CA MET A 574 -0.06 22.37 -9.79
C MET A 574 -0.66 23.66 -10.39
N ASN A 575 -0.70 24.74 -9.62
CA ASN A 575 -1.20 26.04 -10.10
C ASN A 575 -0.23 27.20 -9.75
N PRO A 576 1.03 27.15 -10.21
CA PRO A 576 1.97 28.23 -10.03
C PRO A 576 1.59 29.46 -10.89
N THR A 577 2.14 30.61 -10.52
CA THR A 577 2.10 31.81 -11.34
C THR A 577 3.24 31.77 -12.35
N LEU A 578 2.94 32.02 -13.61
CA LEU A 578 3.87 32.00 -14.72
C LEU A 578 4.26 33.42 -15.13
N SER A 579 5.54 33.59 -15.45
CA SER A 579 6.07 34.79 -16.16
C SER A 579 7.12 34.28 -17.12
N ILE A 580 6.71 33.72 -18.25
CA ILE A 580 7.58 33.09 -19.24
C ILE A 580 7.46 33.80 -20.54
N THR A 581 8.61 34.22 -21.09
CA THR A 581 8.72 34.75 -22.46
C THR A 581 9.47 33.72 -23.30
N ALA A 582 8.85 33.24 -24.36
CA ALA A 582 9.42 32.25 -25.25
C ALA A 582 9.30 32.66 -26.71
N THR A 583 10.39 32.63 -27.45
CA THR A 583 10.51 33.20 -28.80
C THR A 583 11.14 32.23 -29.80
N GLU A 584 10.81 32.41 -31.08
CA GLU A 584 11.42 31.74 -32.23
C GLU A 584 11.84 32.82 -33.25
N ASP A 585 12.98 32.64 -33.89
CA ASP A 585 13.42 33.52 -34.98
C ASP A 585 12.83 33.03 -36.31
N VAL A 586 12.09 33.90 -36.98
CA VAL A 586 11.35 33.60 -38.22
C VAL A 586 11.80 34.54 -39.33
N LYS A 587 12.30 34.00 -40.42
CA LYS A 587 12.66 34.77 -41.63
C LYS A 587 11.42 35.00 -42.48
N ALA A 588 11.10 36.24 -42.72
CA ALA A 588 9.97 36.61 -43.57
C ALA A 588 10.27 37.78 -44.51
N ASN A 589 9.59 37.84 -45.65
CA ASN A 589 9.65 38.96 -46.55
C ASN A 589 8.98 40.17 -45.93
N TYR A 590 9.73 41.28 -45.87
CA TYR A 590 9.23 42.55 -45.43
C TYR A 590 9.28 43.53 -46.59
N SER A 591 8.13 44.18 -46.87
CA SER A 591 8.00 45.22 -47.89
C SER A 591 7.88 46.56 -47.20
N SER A 592 8.87 47.42 -47.40
CA SER A 592 8.85 48.79 -46.87
C SER A 592 7.88 49.68 -47.63
N ALA A 593 7.47 50.81 -47.04
CA ALA A 593 6.64 51.81 -47.70
C ALA A 593 7.31 52.40 -48.97
N GLY A 594 8.61 52.21 -49.13
CA GLY A 594 9.40 52.56 -50.31
C GLY A 594 9.50 51.55 -51.42
N GLY A 595 8.86 50.36 -51.29
CA GLY A 595 8.77 49.35 -52.33
C GLY A 595 9.96 48.36 -52.44
N ASN A 596 10.84 48.30 -51.47
CA ASN A 596 11.96 47.37 -51.46
C ASN A 596 11.60 46.15 -50.63
N ASP A 597 11.46 45.00 -51.29
CA ASP A 597 11.26 43.71 -50.63
C ASP A 597 12.60 43.14 -50.17
N ARG A 598 12.66 42.73 -48.91
CA ARG A 598 13.83 42.07 -48.34
C ARG A 598 13.42 41.03 -47.30
N ILE A 599 14.30 40.10 -47.05
CA ILE A 599 14.14 39.13 -45.98
C ILE A 599 14.63 39.77 -44.68
N VAL A 600 13.78 39.77 -43.67
CA VAL A 600 14.06 40.27 -42.32
C VAL A 600 13.93 39.10 -41.34
N ASP A 601 14.85 39.05 -40.39
CA ASP A 601 14.77 38.14 -39.26
C ASP A 601 13.87 38.77 -38.18
N PHE A 602 12.72 38.17 -37.92
CA PHE A 602 11.77 38.55 -36.87
C PHE A 602 11.91 37.61 -35.71
N THR A 603 11.89 38.13 -34.50
CA THR A 603 11.77 37.35 -33.29
C THR A 603 10.29 37.36 -32.90
N ALA A 604 9.60 36.25 -33.14
CA ALA A 604 8.18 36.09 -32.80
C ALA A 604 8.00 35.10 -31.67
N GLY A 605 7.03 35.30 -30.80
CA GLY A 605 6.86 34.42 -29.66
C GLY A 605 5.61 34.68 -28.84
N VAL A 606 5.62 34.09 -27.67
CA VAL A 606 4.54 34.15 -26.68
C VAL A 606 5.07 34.60 -25.33
N LYS A 607 4.28 35.40 -24.63
CA LYS A 607 4.47 35.76 -23.24
C LYS A 607 3.33 35.15 -22.44
N LEU A 608 3.66 34.21 -21.56
CA LEU A 608 2.75 33.55 -20.65
C LEU A 608 2.79 34.29 -19.30
N THR A 609 1.62 34.68 -18.80
CA THR A 609 1.45 35.35 -17.50
C THR A 609 0.23 34.77 -16.78
N GLY A 610 0.06 35.11 -15.51
CA GLY A 610 -1.06 34.58 -14.71
C GLY A 610 -0.79 33.21 -14.15
N THR A 611 -1.83 32.49 -13.71
CA THR A 611 -1.69 31.16 -13.13
C THR A 611 -1.80 30.07 -14.20
N LEU A 612 -1.32 28.86 -13.89
CA LEU A 612 -1.39 27.73 -14.81
C LEU A 612 -2.82 27.36 -15.21
N GLU A 613 -3.78 27.50 -14.31
CA GLU A 613 -5.21 27.25 -14.57
C GLU A 613 -5.87 28.35 -15.40
N ALA A 614 -5.34 29.57 -15.33
CA ALA A 614 -5.85 30.74 -16.06
C ALA A 614 -4.68 31.54 -16.69
N PRO A 615 -4.00 30.95 -17.70
CA PRO A 615 -2.84 31.62 -18.32
C PRO A 615 -3.28 32.74 -19.22
N GLY A 616 -2.66 33.90 -19.01
CA GLY A 616 -2.71 35.03 -19.98
C GLY A 616 -1.67 34.79 -21.08
N VAL A 617 -2.10 34.67 -22.32
CA VAL A 617 -1.22 34.48 -23.48
C VAL A 617 -1.18 35.77 -24.30
N THR A 618 -0.02 36.33 -24.46
CA THR A 618 0.22 37.50 -25.31
C THR A 618 1.22 37.11 -26.39
N PHE A 619 0.88 37.33 -27.65
CA PHE A 619 1.82 37.14 -28.76
C PHE A 619 2.67 38.39 -28.95
N ILE A 620 3.98 38.19 -29.12
CA ILE A 620 4.98 39.25 -29.24
C ILE A 620 5.75 39.09 -30.54
N VAL A 621 6.18 40.22 -31.11
CA VAL A 621 7.04 40.25 -32.29
C VAL A 621 7.96 41.48 -32.24
N ASP A 622 9.23 41.23 -32.57
CA ASP A 622 10.26 42.24 -32.72
C ASP A 622 11.11 41.98 -33.98
N ALA A 623 11.81 42.96 -34.45
CA ALA A 623 12.78 42.86 -35.54
C ALA A 623 14.10 43.54 -35.11
N PRO A 624 14.87 42.92 -34.17
CA PRO A 624 15.97 43.60 -33.50
C PRO A 624 17.11 44.04 -34.42
N ASP A 625 17.30 43.31 -35.53
CA ASP A 625 18.36 43.54 -36.49
C ASP A 625 17.95 44.44 -37.68
N ASP A 626 16.68 44.84 -37.75
CA ASP A 626 16.14 45.68 -38.81
C ASP A 626 15.40 46.90 -38.24
N VAL A 627 16.07 48.08 -38.27
CA VAL A 627 15.55 49.30 -37.69
C VAL A 627 14.25 49.79 -38.33
N GLU A 628 14.07 49.58 -39.65
CA GLU A 628 12.86 50.01 -40.36
C GLU A 628 11.68 49.14 -40.02
N ALA A 629 11.87 47.83 -40.01
CA ALA A 629 10.84 46.87 -39.60
C ALA A 629 10.45 47.06 -38.14
N GLN A 630 11.44 47.28 -37.25
CA GLN A 630 11.19 47.54 -35.82
C GLN A 630 10.40 48.85 -35.63
N ASN A 631 10.75 49.92 -36.36
CA ASN A 631 9.99 51.18 -36.30
C ASN A 631 8.56 51.02 -36.82
N ASP A 632 8.33 50.20 -37.84
CA ASP A 632 6.96 49.88 -38.29
C ASP A 632 6.19 49.13 -37.20
N LEU A 633 6.77 48.11 -36.59
CA LEU A 633 6.19 47.41 -35.47
C LEU A 633 5.86 48.32 -34.28
N ASN A 634 6.72 49.29 -33.97
CA ASN A 634 6.51 50.23 -32.86
C ASN A 634 5.31 51.16 -33.10
N THR A 635 4.84 51.33 -34.35
CA THR A 635 3.62 52.07 -34.67
C THR A 635 2.35 51.26 -34.50
N LYS A 636 2.43 49.95 -34.36
CA LYS A 636 1.29 49.04 -34.25
C LYS A 636 0.79 48.95 -32.82
N SER A 637 -0.50 48.69 -32.67
CA SER A 637 -1.09 48.32 -31.39
C SER A 637 -0.64 46.91 -30.97
N GLU A 638 -0.72 46.58 -29.69
CA GLU A 638 -0.38 45.24 -29.19
C GLU A 638 -1.23 44.16 -29.87
N GLU A 639 -2.50 44.42 -30.17
CA GLU A 639 -3.36 43.52 -30.91
C GLU A 639 -2.86 43.25 -32.33
N GLU A 640 -2.40 44.30 -33.02
CA GLU A 640 -1.84 44.17 -34.37
C GLU A 640 -0.51 43.44 -34.37
N LYS A 641 0.38 43.71 -33.39
CA LYS A 641 1.62 42.96 -33.19
C LYS A 641 1.32 41.50 -32.94
N GLY A 642 0.30 41.19 -32.11
CA GLY A 642 -0.13 39.81 -31.84
C GLY A 642 -0.59 39.08 -33.11
N LYS A 643 -1.36 39.72 -33.96
CA LYS A 643 -1.78 39.14 -35.26
C LYS A 643 -0.58 38.90 -36.20
N ILE A 644 0.39 39.82 -36.23
CA ILE A 644 1.62 39.64 -37.01
C ILE A 644 2.44 38.47 -36.45
N ALA A 645 2.61 38.38 -35.14
CA ALA A 645 3.33 37.29 -34.51
C ALA A 645 2.70 35.91 -34.84
N ILE A 646 1.37 35.80 -34.73
CA ILE A 646 0.66 34.56 -35.08
C ILE A 646 0.87 34.19 -36.54
N THR A 647 0.79 35.14 -37.48
CA THR A 647 1.03 34.87 -38.91
C THR A 647 2.47 34.46 -39.22
N LEU A 648 3.43 35.06 -38.57
CA LEU A 648 4.82 34.65 -38.66
C LEU A 648 5.03 33.22 -38.14
N LEU A 649 4.50 32.93 -36.96
CA LEU A 649 4.61 31.61 -36.37
C LEU A 649 3.83 30.51 -37.14
N ALA A 650 2.64 30.82 -37.68
CA ALA A 650 1.81 29.85 -38.39
C ALA A 650 2.30 29.61 -39.84
N SER A 651 2.69 30.64 -40.57
CA SER A 651 2.93 30.58 -42.02
C SER A 651 4.29 31.09 -42.47
N GLY A 652 5.10 31.68 -41.55
CA GLY A 652 6.36 32.31 -41.92
C GLY A 652 6.19 33.62 -42.74
N MET A 653 5.02 34.24 -42.70
CA MET A 653 4.74 35.46 -43.49
C MET A 653 4.49 36.65 -42.61
N TYR A 654 5.13 37.79 -42.96
CA TYR A 654 4.85 39.11 -42.38
C TYR A 654 3.67 39.77 -43.10
N ILE A 655 2.56 39.97 -42.44
CA ILE A 655 1.36 40.62 -42.98
C ILE A 655 1.02 41.83 -42.14
N SER A 656 1.40 43.04 -42.63
CA SER A 656 1.20 44.31 -41.89
C SER A 656 -0.13 45.00 -42.17
N ASN A 657 -0.80 44.69 -43.28
CA ASN A 657 -2.06 45.33 -43.67
C ASN A 657 -3.13 44.32 -44.08
N GLY A 658 -4.31 44.37 -43.44
CA GLY A 658 -5.43 43.46 -43.56
C GLY A 658 -6.16 43.40 -44.91
N LYS A 659 -5.45 43.26 -46.02
CA LYS A 659 -6.07 43.17 -47.37
C LYS A 659 -5.91 41.81 -48.08
N GLY A 660 -5.50 40.80 -47.40
CA GLY A 660 -5.36 39.50 -48.06
C GLY A 660 -5.50 38.31 -47.12
N GLY A 661 -6.72 37.89 -46.80
CA GLY A 661 -6.95 36.65 -46.01
C GLY A 661 -7.97 36.77 -44.88
N ASN A 662 -8.82 37.78 -44.92
CA ASN A 662 -9.56 38.26 -43.74
C ASN A 662 -10.72 37.44 -43.21
N TYR A 663 -11.16 36.32 -43.82
CA TYR A 663 -12.42 35.70 -43.40
C TYR A 663 -12.28 34.37 -42.58
N ALA A 664 -11.20 33.66 -42.73
CA ALA A 664 -11.02 32.40 -41.98
C ALA A 664 -10.21 32.63 -40.67
N MET A 665 -9.25 33.56 -40.65
CA MET A 665 -8.40 33.83 -39.51
C MET A 665 -9.00 34.77 -38.45
N SER A 666 -9.89 35.68 -38.83
CA SER A 666 -10.53 36.60 -37.89
C SER A 666 -11.53 35.94 -36.95
N GLY A 667 -12.23 34.87 -37.42
CA GLY A 667 -13.16 34.09 -36.60
C GLY A 667 -12.45 33.24 -35.53
N ALA A 668 -11.36 32.63 -35.94
CA ALA A 668 -10.58 31.77 -35.04
C ALA A 668 -9.76 32.59 -34.02
N LEU A 669 -9.23 33.74 -34.41
CA LEU A 669 -8.58 34.71 -33.50
C LEU A 669 -9.55 35.29 -32.46
N ALA A 670 -10.78 35.63 -32.90
CA ALA A 670 -11.78 36.15 -31.99
C ALA A 670 -12.24 35.12 -30.96
N SER A 671 -12.29 33.83 -31.31
CA SER A 671 -12.64 32.73 -30.38
C SER A 671 -11.51 32.48 -29.36
N PHE A 672 -10.26 32.66 -29.77
CA PHE A 672 -9.11 32.48 -28.86
C PHE A 672 -8.96 33.62 -27.85
N MET A 673 -9.34 34.88 -28.23
CA MET A 673 -9.28 36.02 -27.33
C MET A 673 -10.51 36.17 -26.43
N GLN A 674 -11.57 35.35 -26.62
CA GLN A 674 -12.78 35.33 -25.79
C GLN A 674 -12.84 34.18 -24.77
N ASN A 675 -11.98 33.18 -24.88
CA ASN A 675 -11.78 32.12 -23.89
C ASN A 675 -10.50 32.37 -23.09
#